data_3cbdf4d2a3891192ef7f0bb91ceb0128
#
_entry.id   3cbdf4d2a3891192ef7f0bb91ceb0128
#
_cell.length_a   1.000
_cell.length_b   1.000
_cell.length_c   1.000
_cell.angle_alpha   90.00
_cell.angle_beta   90.00
_cell.angle_gamma   90.00
#
_symmetry.space_group_name_H-M   'P 1'
#
loop_
_entity.id
_entity.type
_entity.pdbx_description
1 polymer ?
#
loop_
_entity_poly.entity_id
_entity_poly.type
_entity_poly.pdbx_seq_one_letter_code
_entity_poly.pdbx_strand_id
1 'polypeptide(L)'
;MRAQDPAGGQRPNAPQPPPRRGWWFNLWWVVALGILIWNFSSLVSSKPTTNPVLNLPYSVFLHQLNGGNVSSVSFQGNDVSGRLKQVVTYNPSSSAVVAGPGAATSPSASAKPSASASASPAASAAASSSSPKPNQQSDRFQTLLPSFGDPNLLPKLEAQNVQIKVNPPSNQSAWLLVLENVLPWLLLIGLFFFMTRKAGAAQQGIFSFGKSKARRYQHGEQRITFDDVAGVAESKADLMDIIDYLRFPKKYTRLGGRVPHGVLLVGQPGTGKTLLARATAGEANVPFFSISGPEFVEVLVGVGASRVRDLFETAKKEGPAIIFIDEIDAIGRRRGAGHGLGSNEEREQTLNQILVEMDGFDATHTVIVLAATNRADVLDPALLRPGRFDRQVTVDRPDRTGREAILRVHAQRVPLHADVDLRAIARGTPGMVGADLANLVNEAALLAARNSADKVSQQCFWEALEKIQLGAERPLVLSQEDRRIVAYHESGHALVALLSPNADPLNRVTILPRGHALGVTLQLPMDDRYNYSKDYLMTRISVALGGRVAEETIFNQVTTGAENDLDMVSRIVKQMVTRWGMSERVGLLVQADHQGEELGLLGSKDTSEYLAKQVDSAMQEIIKERLAYTRAMLKENVERLHQLAALLLEHESVDAEEIRNRLGLNPPPPDSPPPRVESMETPPVTADVPFVPVASHSKQAQ
;
A
#
# COMPACT_ATOMS: atom_id res chain seq x y z
N MET A 1 17.17 -63.50 -4.83
CA MET A 1 18.16 -62.41 -4.97
C MET A 1 17.44 -61.11 -4.74
N ARG A 2 17.78 -60.44 -3.64
CA ARG A 2 17.16 -59.19 -3.17
C ARG A 2 17.64 -58.02 -4.05
N ALA A 3 16.71 -57.24 -4.60
CA ALA A 3 17.00 -55.95 -5.22
C ALA A 3 17.07 -54.88 -4.16
N GLN A 4 18.15 -54.07 -4.19
CA GLN A 4 18.41 -52.94 -3.32
C GLN A 4 17.66 -51.69 -3.86
N ASP A 5 16.98 -50.98 -2.95
CA ASP A 5 16.44 -49.63 -3.19
C ASP A 5 17.57 -48.59 -3.21
N PRO A 6 17.54 -47.59 -4.09
CA PRO A 6 18.40 -46.44 -3.98
C PRO A 6 17.72 -45.28 -3.23
N ALA A 7 18.51 -44.69 -2.37
CA ALA A 7 18.36 -43.62 -1.44
C ALA A 7 17.60 -42.35 -1.86
N GLY A 8 16.74 -41.87 -0.94
CA GLY A 8 16.87 -40.59 -0.27
C GLY A 8 16.77 -39.32 -1.10
N GLY A 9 15.61 -38.99 -1.67
CA GLY A 9 15.30 -37.65 -2.11
C GLY A 9 14.81 -36.78 -0.92
N GLN A 10 15.58 -35.77 -0.54
CA GLN A 10 15.17 -34.78 0.44
C GLN A 10 13.98 -33.96 -0.12
N ARG A 11 12.84 -34.08 0.53
CA ARG A 11 11.69 -33.19 0.29
C ARG A 11 12.02 -31.80 0.81
N PRO A 12 11.65 -30.71 0.11
CA PRO A 12 11.81 -29.34 0.63
C PRO A 12 10.95 -29.17 1.89
N ASN A 13 11.56 -28.57 2.92
CA ASN A 13 10.93 -28.27 4.20
C ASN A 13 9.66 -27.43 4.02
N ALA A 14 8.54 -27.99 4.44
CA ALA A 14 7.31 -27.23 4.63
C ALA A 14 7.53 -26.16 5.72
N PRO A 15 6.92 -24.97 5.59
CA PRO A 15 7.05 -23.93 6.59
C PRO A 15 6.53 -24.43 7.92
N GLN A 16 7.38 -24.33 8.97
CA GLN A 16 7.01 -24.69 10.33
C GLN A 16 5.89 -23.77 10.82
N PRO A 17 4.84 -24.30 11.45
CA PRO A 17 3.81 -23.48 12.06
C PRO A 17 4.42 -22.64 13.20
N PRO A 18 3.92 -21.40 13.44
CA PRO A 18 4.43 -20.53 14.48
C PRO A 18 4.32 -21.23 15.83
N PRO A 19 5.28 -21.01 16.77
CA PRO A 19 5.26 -21.63 18.10
C PRO A 19 3.96 -21.27 18.80
N ARG A 20 3.18 -22.26 19.14
CA ARG A 20 1.96 -22.11 19.96
C ARG A 20 2.38 -21.43 21.25
N ARG A 21 1.93 -20.19 21.47
CA ARG A 21 2.01 -19.48 22.76
C ARG A 21 1.50 -20.45 23.82
N GLY A 22 2.42 -20.90 24.67
CA GLY A 22 2.12 -21.94 25.61
C GLY A 22 0.94 -21.55 26.51
N TRP A 23 -0.03 -22.41 26.65
CA TRP A 23 -1.14 -22.39 27.57
C TRP A 23 -0.69 -21.99 29.03
N TRP A 24 0.52 -22.31 29.40
CA TRP A 24 1.16 -21.94 30.65
C TRP A 24 1.20 -20.43 30.92
N PHE A 25 1.19 -19.56 29.90
CA PHE A 25 1.14 -18.11 30.11
C PHE A 25 -0.24 -17.63 30.58
N ASN A 26 -1.30 -18.29 30.15
CA ASN A 26 -2.66 -17.99 30.59
C ASN A 26 -2.93 -18.59 32.02
N LEU A 27 -2.30 -19.71 32.34
CA LEU A 27 -2.40 -20.32 33.68
C LEU A 27 -1.82 -19.40 34.80
N TRP A 28 -0.71 -18.71 34.51
CA TRP A 28 -0.10 -17.76 35.44
C TRP A 28 -0.99 -16.54 35.72
N TRP A 29 -1.72 -16.05 34.72
CA TRP A 29 -2.70 -14.97 34.92
C TRP A 29 -3.88 -15.42 35.78
N VAL A 30 -4.34 -16.64 35.60
CA VAL A 30 -5.42 -17.23 36.43
C VAL A 30 -4.96 -17.41 37.87
N VAL A 31 -3.72 -17.87 38.09
CA VAL A 31 -3.13 -18.01 39.43
C VAL A 31 -2.91 -16.64 40.06
N ALA A 32 -2.37 -15.66 39.36
CA ALA A 32 -2.18 -14.31 39.86
C ALA A 32 -3.51 -13.63 40.21
N LEU A 33 -4.52 -13.77 39.36
CA LEU A 33 -5.88 -13.29 39.64
C LEU A 33 -6.51 -14.01 40.83
N GLY A 34 -6.31 -15.32 40.98
CA GLY A 34 -6.75 -16.12 42.12
C GLY A 34 -6.13 -15.65 43.44
N ILE A 35 -4.83 -15.35 43.44
CA ILE A 35 -4.12 -14.82 44.63
C ILE A 35 -4.61 -13.40 44.94
N LEU A 36 -4.88 -12.57 43.95
CA LEU A 36 -5.38 -11.21 44.11
C LEU A 36 -6.82 -11.22 44.68
N ILE A 37 -7.66 -12.12 44.19
CA ILE A 37 -9.03 -12.32 44.68
C ILE A 37 -8.99 -12.88 46.12
N TRP A 38 -8.06 -13.80 46.41
CA TRP A 38 -7.89 -14.34 47.77
C TRP A 38 -7.46 -13.26 48.76
N ASN A 39 -6.45 -12.44 48.41
CA ASN A 39 -6.01 -11.33 49.25
C ASN A 39 -7.10 -10.26 49.38
N PHE A 40 -7.83 -9.91 48.34
CA PHE A 40 -8.96 -9.00 48.43
C PHE A 40 -10.12 -9.58 49.25
N SER A 41 -10.39 -10.85 49.10
CA SER A 41 -11.41 -11.57 49.92
C SER A 41 -11.02 -11.61 51.40
N SER A 42 -9.74 -11.80 51.72
CA SER A 42 -9.27 -11.79 53.13
C SER A 42 -9.34 -10.40 53.76
N LEU A 43 -9.11 -9.33 52.92
CA LEU A 43 -9.27 -7.94 53.37
C LEU A 43 -10.75 -7.54 53.57
N VAL A 44 -11.63 -8.08 52.73
CA VAL A 44 -13.09 -7.79 52.80
C VAL A 44 -13.80 -8.69 53.81
N SER A 45 -13.28 -9.91 54.07
CA SER A 45 -13.90 -10.89 54.99
C SER A 45 -13.60 -10.65 56.47
N SER A 46 -12.76 -9.72 56.84
CA SER A 46 -12.53 -9.31 58.23
C SER A 46 -13.51 -8.22 58.70
N LYS A 47 -14.80 -8.43 58.50
CA LYS A 47 -15.83 -7.74 59.31
C LYS A 47 -16.26 -8.68 60.44
N PRO A 48 -15.79 -8.48 61.68
CA PRO A 48 -16.45 -9.10 62.80
C PRO A 48 -17.83 -8.50 62.96
N THR A 49 -18.86 -9.29 62.85
CA THR A 49 -20.20 -8.96 63.37
C THR A 49 -20.10 -8.85 64.88
N THR A 50 -19.54 -7.78 65.38
CA THR A 50 -19.54 -7.50 66.81
C THR A 50 -20.63 -6.48 67.06
N ASN A 51 -21.56 -6.86 67.91
CA ASN A 51 -22.39 -5.92 68.63
C ASN A 51 -21.48 -4.80 69.18
N PRO A 52 -21.88 -3.55 69.19
CA PRO A 52 -21.04 -2.44 69.60
C PRO A 52 -20.51 -2.65 71.03
N VAL A 53 -19.19 -2.67 71.14
CA VAL A 53 -18.53 -2.78 72.50
C VAL A 53 -18.27 -1.35 72.96
N LEU A 54 -18.74 -0.98 74.12
CA LEU A 54 -18.55 0.31 74.79
C LEU A 54 -17.12 0.43 75.30
N ASN A 55 -16.34 1.34 74.83
CA ASN A 55 -15.05 1.70 75.41
C ASN A 55 -15.32 2.61 76.63
N LEU A 56 -15.27 2.06 77.85
CA LEU A 56 -15.48 2.80 79.09
C LEU A 56 -14.14 3.22 79.69
N PRO A 57 -14.00 4.47 80.15
CA PRO A 57 -12.88 4.84 80.98
C PRO A 57 -12.88 3.99 82.28
N TYR A 58 -11.69 3.69 82.81
CA TYR A 58 -11.55 2.86 83.99
C TYR A 58 -12.35 3.36 85.16
N SER A 59 -12.44 4.64 85.41
CA SER A 59 -13.25 5.28 86.42
C SER A 59 -14.76 4.99 86.32
N VAL A 60 -15.26 4.98 85.07
CA VAL A 60 -16.67 4.68 84.77
C VAL A 60 -16.95 3.17 85.00
N PHE A 61 -15.99 2.32 84.59
CA PHE A 61 -16.06 0.89 84.88
C PHE A 61 -16.13 0.62 86.37
N LEU A 62 -15.26 1.25 87.21
CA LEU A 62 -15.32 1.12 88.69
C LEU A 62 -16.65 1.59 89.26
N HIS A 63 -17.25 2.64 88.71
CA HIS A 63 -18.55 3.12 89.16
C HIS A 63 -19.65 2.07 88.89
N GLN A 64 -19.65 1.46 87.67
CA GLN A 64 -20.59 0.43 87.28
C GLN A 64 -20.36 -0.88 88.11
N LEU A 65 -19.10 -1.19 88.45
CA LEU A 65 -18.77 -2.31 89.35
C LEU A 65 -19.30 -2.10 90.77
N ASN A 66 -19.04 -0.93 91.34
CA ASN A 66 -19.54 -0.60 92.67
C ASN A 66 -21.09 -0.55 92.75
N GLY A 67 -21.75 -0.18 91.63
CA GLY A 67 -23.19 -0.22 91.48
C GLY A 67 -23.78 -1.60 91.20
N GLY A 68 -22.96 -2.68 91.23
CA GLY A 68 -23.40 -4.06 91.02
C GLY A 68 -23.85 -4.41 89.60
N ASN A 69 -23.59 -3.54 88.59
CA ASN A 69 -24.07 -3.70 87.24
C ASN A 69 -23.12 -4.52 86.30
N VAL A 70 -22.01 -5.08 86.80
CA VAL A 70 -21.09 -5.92 86.06
C VAL A 70 -21.45 -7.40 86.30
N SER A 71 -21.58 -8.14 85.16
CA SER A 71 -21.94 -9.57 85.15
C SER A 71 -20.72 -10.46 85.02
N SER A 72 -19.83 -10.18 84.07
CA SER A 72 -18.60 -10.96 83.84
C SER A 72 -17.46 -10.08 83.40
N VAL A 73 -16.23 -10.44 83.72
CA VAL A 73 -15.00 -9.72 83.29
C VAL A 73 -13.98 -10.76 82.81
N SER A 74 -13.36 -10.41 81.66
CA SER A 74 -12.26 -11.19 81.08
C SER A 74 -11.02 -10.30 80.98
N PHE A 75 -9.91 -10.79 81.52
CA PHE A 75 -8.59 -10.14 81.46
C PHE A 75 -7.75 -10.76 80.40
N GLN A 76 -7.14 -9.90 79.55
CA GLN A 76 -6.16 -10.31 78.58
C GLN A 76 -5.00 -9.29 78.58
N GLY A 77 -3.96 -9.57 79.31
CA GLY A 77 -2.94 -8.58 79.61
C GLY A 77 -3.53 -7.39 80.39
N ASN A 78 -3.39 -6.17 79.89
CA ASN A 78 -3.94 -4.95 80.48
C ASN A 78 -5.36 -4.61 79.99
N ASP A 79 -5.86 -5.37 79.02
CA ASP A 79 -7.21 -5.18 78.49
C ASP A 79 -8.22 -5.93 79.34
N VAL A 80 -9.23 -5.23 79.82
CA VAL A 80 -10.33 -5.72 80.53
C VAL A 80 -11.61 -5.59 79.74
N SER A 81 -12.20 -6.69 79.36
CA SER A 81 -13.48 -6.75 78.68
C SER A 81 -14.53 -7.49 79.52
N GLY A 82 -15.79 -7.11 79.35
CA GLY A 82 -16.83 -7.76 80.15
C GLY A 82 -18.24 -7.46 79.65
N ARG A 83 -19.24 -7.99 80.44
CA ARG A 83 -20.66 -7.71 80.21
C ARG A 83 -21.28 -7.04 81.38
N LEU A 84 -22.18 -6.11 81.10
CA LEU A 84 -23.03 -5.44 82.05
C LEU A 84 -24.37 -6.21 82.25
N LYS A 85 -25.00 -6.13 83.36
CA LYS A 85 -26.34 -6.70 83.63
C LYS A 85 -27.45 -5.88 83.02
N GLN A 86 -27.24 -4.56 82.91
CA GLN A 86 -28.16 -3.62 82.22
C GLN A 86 -27.40 -2.82 81.18
N VAL A 87 -28.09 -2.51 80.02
CA VAL A 87 -27.50 -1.74 78.96
C VAL A 87 -27.26 -0.29 79.43
N VAL A 88 -26.04 0.18 79.24
CA VAL A 88 -25.65 1.54 79.63
C VAL A 88 -25.42 2.37 78.35
N THR A 89 -25.96 3.59 78.32
CA THR A 89 -25.69 4.57 77.30
C THR A 89 -24.54 5.44 77.78
N TYR A 90 -23.42 5.40 77.00
CA TYR A 90 -22.27 6.22 77.34
C TYR A 90 -22.05 7.27 76.19
N ASN A 91 -22.00 8.51 76.64
CA ASN A 91 -21.67 9.64 75.74
C ASN A 91 -20.27 10.15 76.11
N PRO A 92 -19.27 10.03 75.24
CA PRO A 92 -17.91 10.44 75.57
C PRO A 92 -17.74 11.95 75.73
N SER A 93 -18.76 12.73 75.30
CA SER A 93 -18.72 14.20 75.37
C SER A 93 -19.31 14.83 76.60
N SER A 94 -19.95 14.00 77.51
CA SER A 94 -20.47 14.48 78.76
C SER A 94 -20.18 13.42 79.81
N SER A 95 -19.51 13.78 80.93
CA SER A 95 -19.15 12.89 82.04
C SER A 95 -20.33 12.40 82.90
N ALA A 96 -21.54 12.39 82.38
CA ALA A 96 -22.74 11.98 83.06
C ALA A 96 -23.23 10.63 82.60
N VAL A 97 -23.35 9.69 83.52
CA VAL A 97 -23.95 8.36 83.33
C VAL A 97 -25.43 8.45 83.62
N VAL A 98 -26.30 8.20 82.66
CA VAL A 98 -27.76 8.14 82.89
C VAL A 98 -28.21 6.69 82.87
N ALA A 99 -28.71 6.20 83.98
CA ALA A 99 -29.41 4.93 84.06
C ALA A 99 -30.89 5.16 83.74
N GLY A 100 -31.46 4.40 82.76
CA GLY A 100 -32.91 4.42 82.49
C GLY A 100 -33.69 3.68 83.57
N PRO A 101 -35.04 3.84 83.75
CA PRO A 101 -35.98 3.33 82.76
C PRO A 101 -37.29 4.16 82.59
N GLY A 102 -38.03 3.93 81.52
CA GLY A 102 -39.52 3.87 81.56
C GLY A 102 -40.28 5.03 80.96
N ALA A 103 -40.95 4.70 79.86
CA ALA A 103 -42.33 5.05 79.45
C ALA A 103 -42.65 6.45 78.78
N ALA A 104 -43.03 6.32 77.57
CA ALA A 104 -44.23 6.79 76.90
C ALA A 104 -44.50 8.31 76.81
N THR A 105 -44.56 8.88 75.60
CA THR A 105 -45.77 9.27 74.84
C THR A 105 -45.44 10.17 73.72
N SER A 106 -45.97 9.85 72.56
CA SER A 106 -46.14 10.68 71.37
C SER A 106 -47.19 11.78 71.67
N PRO A 107 -47.55 12.77 70.78
CA PRO A 107 -47.44 12.77 69.33
C PRO A 107 -47.27 14.15 68.63
N SER A 108 -47.11 14.08 67.32
CA SER A 108 -47.83 14.85 66.30
C SER A 108 -47.24 16.14 65.72
N ALA A 109 -47.16 16.07 64.46
CA ALA A 109 -47.64 16.87 63.34
C ALA A 109 -46.71 17.83 62.64
N SER A 110 -46.52 17.53 61.41
CA SER A 110 -46.94 18.21 60.19
C SER A 110 -46.13 19.44 59.73
N ALA A 111 -45.51 19.32 58.58
CA ALA A 111 -45.80 20.04 57.35
C ALA A 111 -44.60 20.13 56.39
N LYS A 112 -44.81 19.66 55.21
CA LYS A 112 -44.14 20.07 53.95
C LYS A 112 -44.73 21.41 53.54
N PRO A 113 -44.19 22.25 52.55
CA PRO A 113 -43.59 21.76 51.31
C PRO A 113 -42.49 22.63 50.65
N SER A 114 -41.89 22.05 49.67
CA SER A 114 -41.67 22.54 48.27
C SER A 114 -40.61 23.56 47.90
N ALA A 115 -39.86 23.11 46.93
CA ALA A 115 -39.47 23.69 45.64
C ALA A 115 -38.10 24.41 45.49
N SER A 116 -37.36 23.79 44.65
CA SER A 116 -36.70 24.19 43.38
C SER A 116 -35.43 25.03 43.40
N ALA A 117 -34.58 24.47 42.55
CA ALA A 117 -33.72 25.14 41.57
C ALA A 117 -32.26 25.47 41.89
N SER A 118 -31.45 24.73 41.27
CA SER A 118 -30.34 25.05 40.36
C SER A 118 -29.09 25.76 40.85
N ALA A 119 -27.98 25.16 40.31
CA ALA A 119 -26.71 25.73 39.90
C ALA A 119 -25.50 25.53 40.84
N SER A 120 -24.59 24.70 40.33
CA SER A 120 -23.11 24.70 40.57
C SER A 120 -22.49 26.03 40.06
N PRO A 121 -21.19 26.33 40.29
CA PRO A 121 -20.10 25.51 40.80
C PRO A 121 -19.05 26.24 41.69
N ALA A 122 -18.04 25.42 42.03
CA ALA A 122 -16.64 25.81 42.26
C ALA A 122 -16.10 25.94 43.69
N ALA A 123 -15.21 25.06 43.93
CA ALA A 123 -13.88 25.18 44.52
C ALA A 123 -13.68 25.62 45.96
N SER A 124 -12.96 24.76 46.63
CA SER A 124 -11.80 25.02 47.49
C SER A 124 -11.96 24.82 49.00
N ALA A 125 -11.05 24.04 49.47
CA ALA A 125 -10.36 24.05 50.74
C ALA A 125 -10.96 23.31 51.96
N ALA A 126 -10.16 22.40 52.40
CA ALA A 126 -10.18 21.66 53.61
C ALA A 126 -10.50 22.44 54.89
N ALA A 127 -11.40 21.86 55.66
CA ALA A 127 -11.39 21.99 57.11
C ALA A 127 -12.06 20.76 57.71
N SER A 128 -11.28 19.99 58.47
CA SER A 128 -11.70 18.85 59.26
C SER A 128 -12.74 19.27 60.28
N SER A 129 -13.98 18.88 60.09
CA SER A 129 -15.01 18.96 61.12
C SER A 129 -15.35 17.57 61.63
N SER A 130 -14.91 17.26 62.86
CA SER A 130 -15.29 16.08 63.61
C SER A 130 -16.79 16.08 63.86
N SER A 131 -17.50 15.17 63.24
CA SER A 131 -18.89 14.88 63.54
C SER A 131 -19.01 14.25 64.94
N PRO A 132 -20.01 14.61 65.77
CA PRO A 132 -20.23 13.94 67.04
C PRO A 132 -20.61 12.46 66.85
N LYS A 133 -19.90 11.57 67.50
CA LYS A 133 -20.20 10.12 67.49
C LYS A 133 -21.58 9.89 68.11
N PRO A 134 -22.43 9.04 67.56
CA PRO A 134 -23.75 8.74 68.10
C PRO A 134 -23.63 8.03 69.46
N ASN A 135 -24.60 8.27 70.32
CA ASN A 135 -24.74 7.55 71.58
C ASN A 135 -24.65 6.03 71.39
N GLN A 136 -23.64 5.39 71.99
CA GLN A 136 -23.48 3.96 71.90
C GLN A 136 -24.18 3.29 73.06
N GLN A 137 -25.07 2.36 72.85
CA GLN A 137 -25.72 1.50 73.81
C GLN A 137 -25.23 0.08 73.62
N SER A 138 -24.68 -0.52 74.65
CA SER A 138 -24.25 -1.93 74.66
C SER A 138 -24.25 -2.54 76.05
N ASP A 139 -24.40 -3.84 76.04
CA ASP A 139 -24.23 -4.68 77.23
C ASP A 139 -22.78 -5.14 77.39
N ARG A 140 -21.89 -4.84 76.39
CA ARG A 140 -20.48 -5.24 76.44
C ARG A 140 -19.62 -3.99 76.56
N PHE A 141 -18.60 -4.12 77.42
CA PHE A 141 -17.65 -3.03 77.61
C PHE A 141 -16.20 -3.52 77.45
N GLN A 142 -15.32 -2.60 77.12
CA GLN A 142 -13.88 -2.79 77.19
C GLN A 142 -13.27 -1.59 77.93
N THR A 143 -12.31 -1.86 78.80
CA THR A 143 -11.56 -0.81 79.50
C THR A 143 -10.12 -1.27 79.67
N LEU A 144 -9.21 -0.31 79.83
CA LEU A 144 -7.79 -0.56 80.07
C LEU A 144 -7.49 -0.44 81.54
N LEU A 145 -6.81 -1.46 82.04
CA LEU A 145 -6.28 -1.41 83.44
C LEU A 145 -5.12 -0.43 83.50
N PRO A 146 -5.04 0.43 84.55
CA PRO A 146 -3.87 1.30 84.68
C PRO A 146 -2.58 0.47 84.79
N SER A 147 -1.49 0.95 84.18
CA SER A 147 -0.21 0.23 84.19
C SER A 147 0.43 -0.03 85.55
N PHE A 148 -0.03 0.69 86.56
CA PHE A 148 0.39 0.49 87.99
C PHE A 148 -0.47 -0.53 88.75
N GLY A 149 -1.50 -1.10 88.12
CA GLY A 149 -2.42 -2.03 88.71
C GLY A 149 -3.36 -1.41 89.77
N ASP A 150 -4.45 -2.10 90.02
CA ASP A 150 -5.36 -1.73 91.20
C ASP A 150 -5.47 -2.94 92.09
N PRO A 151 -4.77 -2.92 93.22
CA PRO A 151 -4.78 -4.07 94.16
C PRO A 151 -6.17 -4.35 94.79
N ASN A 152 -7.08 -3.38 94.78
CA ASN A 152 -8.43 -3.52 95.33
C ASN A 152 -9.47 -3.99 94.28
N LEU A 153 -9.09 -4.18 93.05
CA LEU A 153 -10.02 -4.55 91.97
C LEU A 153 -10.54 -5.97 92.14
N LEU A 154 -9.64 -6.92 92.42
CA LEU A 154 -9.98 -8.33 92.62
C LEU A 154 -10.93 -8.56 93.79
N PRO A 155 -10.67 -8.02 95.00
CA PRO A 155 -11.60 -8.14 96.14
C PRO A 155 -12.98 -7.51 95.83
N LYS A 156 -13.05 -6.42 95.08
CA LYS A 156 -14.32 -5.77 94.66
C LYS A 156 -15.09 -6.61 93.62
N LEU A 157 -14.43 -7.31 92.77
CA LEU A 157 -15.07 -8.21 91.80
C LEU A 157 -15.64 -9.45 92.50
N GLU A 158 -14.92 -9.99 93.44
CA GLU A 158 -15.36 -11.14 94.26
C GLU A 158 -16.53 -10.76 95.15
N ALA A 159 -16.48 -9.61 95.83
CA ALA A 159 -17.57 -9.12 96.70
C ALA A 159 -18.89 -8.90 95.93
N GLN A 160 -18.84 -8.66 94.61
CA GLN A 160 -20.02 -8.48 93.77
C GLN A 160 -20.41 -9.72 92.96
N ASN A 161 -19.79 -10.91 93.26
CA ASN A 161 -20.04 -12.18 92.60
C ASN A 161 -19.90 -12.09 91.04
N VAL A 162 -18.91 -11.34 90.53
CA VAL A 162 -18.64 -11.19 89.08
C VAL A 162 -17.82 -12.39 88.60
N GLN A 163 -18.24 -13.02 87.47
CA GLN A 163 -17.46 -14.10 86.89
C GLN A 163 -16.15 -13.55 86.27
N ILE A 164 -15.01 -14.05 86.74
CA ILE A 164 -13.67 -13.66 86.34
C ILE A 164 -13.09 -14.73 85.42
N LYS A 165 -12.68 -14.34 84.19
CA LYS A 165 -11.98 -15.17 83.17
C LYS A 165 -10.63 -14.55 82.84
N VAL A 166 -9.56 -15.32 82.87
CA VAL A 166 -8.22 -14.87 82.49
C VAL A 166 -7.80 -15.61 81.20
N ASN A 167 -7.52 -14.90 80.15
CA ASN A 167 -6.99 -15.45 78.87
C ASN A 167 -5.48 -15.20 78.84
N PRO A 168 -4.65 -16.19 78.42
CA PRO A 168 -3.22 -15.96 78.24
C PRO A 168 -2.95 -14.97 77.09
N PRO A 169 -1.85 -14.17 77.14
CA PRO A 169 -1.47 -13.31 76.08
C PRO A 169 -1.14 -14.12 74.83
N SER A 170 -1.65 -13.72 73.66
CA SER A 170 -1.38 -14.38 72.38
C SER A 170 0.06 -14.13 71.94
N ASN A 171 0.96 -15.09 72.22
CA ASN A 171 2.28 -15.11 71.60
C ASN A 171 2.19 -15.59 70.16
N GLN A 172 1.78 -14.74 69.23
CA GLN A 172 2.03 -14.95 67.77
C GLN A 172 3.52 -14.67 67.55
N SER A 173 4.26 -15.69 67.12
CA SER A 173 5.69 -15.59 66.89
C SER A 173 5.91 -14.54 65.75
N ALA A 174 6.67 -13.49 66.06
CA ALA A 174 6.90 -12.31 65.17
C ALA A 174 7.41 -12.66 63.75
N TRP A 175 8.07 -13.85 63.67
CA TRP A 175 8.57 -14.29 62.36
C TRP A 175 7.44 -14.76 61.39
N LEU A 176 6.33 -15.27 61.87
CA LEU A 176 5.17 -15.63 61.07
C LEU A 176 4.47 -14.38 60.49
N LEU A 177 4.42 -13.30 61.26
CA LEU A 177 3.89 -12.02 60.80
C LEU A 177 4.79 -11.40 59.70
N VAL A 178 6.12 -11.58 59.83
CA VAL A 178 7.07 -11.15 58.81
C VAL A 178 6.90 -11.98 57.53
N LEU A 179 6.74 -13.31 57.65
CA LEU A 179 6.55 -14.18 56.49
C LEU A 179 5.24 -13.86 55.75
N GLU A 180 4.17 -13.65 56.49
CA GLU A 180 2.84 -13.37 55.94
C GLU A 180 2.76 -12.00 55.24
N ASN A 181 3.46 -11.00 55.77
CA ASN A 181 3.42 -9.63 55.21
C ASN A 181 4.55 -9.33 54.22
N VAL A 182 5.75 -9.89 54.34
CA VAL A 182 6.91 -9.56 53.50
C VAL A 182 7.03 -10.49 52.32
N LEU A 183 6.66 -11.75 52.40
CA LEU A 183 6.76 -12.73 51.30
C LEU A 183 5.97 -12.33 50.07
N PRO A 184 4.73 -11.81 50.14
CA PRO A 184 3.98 -11.34 48.97
C PRO A 184 4.67 -10.17 48.25
N TRP A 185 5.29 -9.26 49.02
CA TRP A 185 6.03 -8.13 48.47
C TRP A 185 7.32 -8.55 47.77
N LEU A 186 8.05 -9.51 48.33
CA LEU A 186 9.23 -10.08 47.67
C LEU A 186 8.88 -10.82 46.38
N LEU A 187 7.73 -11.54 46.36
CA LEU A 187 7.22 -12.17 45.15
C LEU A 187 6.81 -11.14 44.08
N LEU A 188 6.13 -10.06 44.50
CA LEU A 188 5.75 -8.97 43.58
C LEU A 188 6.98 -8.23 43.03
N ILE A 189 7.97 -7.95 43.85
CA ILE A 189 9.23 -7.33 43.45
C ILE A 189 10.02 -8.27 42.50
N GLY A 190 10.09 -9.55 42.82
CA GLY A 190 10.71 -10.58 41.98
C GLY A 190 9.98 -10.70 40.60
N LEU A 191 8.65 -10.69 40.61
CA LEU A 191 7.83 -10.72 39.42
C LEU A 191 8.00 -9.44 38.61
N PHE A 192 8.04 -8.27 39.25
CA PHE A 192 8.31 -6.99 38.60
C PHE A 192 9.70 -6.96 37.94
N PHE A 193 10.74 -7.45 38.63
CA PHE A 193 12.09 -7.57 38.08
C PHE A 193 12.17 -8.59 36.93
N PHE A 194 11.43 -9.69 37.04
CA PHE A 194 11.33 -10.67 35.95
C PHE A 194 10.56 -10.12 34.74
N MET A 195 9.47 -9.37 34.96
CA MET A 195 8.73 -8.69 33.91
C MET A 195 9.55 -7.58 33.24
N THR A 196 10.28 -6.78 34.00
CA THR A 196 11.14 -5.73 33.45
C THR A 196 12.31 -6.31 32.66
N ARG A 197 12.90 -7.42 33.08
CA ARG A 197 13.92 -8.13 32.29
C ARG A 197 13.38 -8.70 30.98
N LYS A 198 12.15 -9.23 30.94
CA LYS A 198 11.47 -9.66 29.71
C LYS A 198 10.90 -8.49 28.90
N ALA A 199 10.45 -7.42 29.53
CA ALA A 199 9.98 -6.21 28.86
C ALA A 199 11.11 -5.48 28.15
N GLY A 200 12.35 -5.53 28.64
CA GLY A 200 13.52 -5.03 27.95
C GLY A 200 13.79 -5.68 26.58
N ALA A 201 13.45 -6.96 26.40
CA ALA A 201 13.51 -7.65 25.12
C ALA A 201 12.31 -7.31 24.20
N ALA A 202 11.15 -7.00 24.77
CA ALA A 202 9.95 -6.58 24.01
C ALA A 202 10.01 -5.08 23.64
N GLN A 203 10.68 -4.26 24.43
CA GLN A 203 10.85 -2.83 24.20
C GLN A 203 11.79 -2.54 23.01
N GLN A 204 12.75 -3.43 22.70
CA GLN A 204 13.52 -3.37 21.45
C GLN A 204 12.64 -3.58 20.21
N GLY A 205 11.50 -4.25 20.30
CA GLY A 205 10.53 -4.41 19.22
C GLY A 205 9.75 -3.12 18.92
N ILE A 206 9.44 -2.32 19.92
CA ILE A 206 8.65 -1.07 19.75
C ILE A 206 9.53 0.05 19.16
N PHE A 207 10.83 0.11 19.46
CA PHE A 207 11.76 1.07 18.87
C PHE A 207 12.29 0.66 17.48
N SER A 208 11.97 -0.56 17.01
CA SER A 208 12.35 -0.98 15.65
C SER A 208 11.35 -0.57 14.56
N PHE A 209 10.20 0.02 14.89
CA PHE A 209 9.21 0.49 13.90
C PHE A 209 9.74 1.62 13.00
N GLY A 210 10.75 2.35 13.42
CA GLY A 210 11.39 3.41 12.64
C GLY A 210 12.58 2.97 11.79
N LYS A 211 13.03 1.71 11.87
CA LYS A 211 14.16 1.25 11.06
C LYS A 211 13.72 1.00 9.63
N SER A 212 14.52 1.48 8.70
CA SER A 212 14.32 1.25 7.27
C SER A 212 14.29 -0.24 6.95
N LYS A 213 13.26 -0.69 6.21
CA LYS A 213 13.16 -2.03 5.63
C LYS A 213 13.89 -2.10 4.29
N ALA A 214 14.72 -1.10 3.94
CA ALA A 214 15.43 -1.05 2.68
C ALA A 214 16.21 -2.35 2.46
N ARG A 215 16.01 -2.94 1.28
CA ARG A 215 16.75 -4.13 0.88
C ARG A 215 18.16 -3.70 0.51
N ARG A 216 19.12 -4.16 1.29
CA ARG A 216 20.55 -3.98 1.01
C ARG A 216 21.03 -5.13 0.13
N TYR A 217 21.44 -4.82 -1.07
CA TYR A 217 22.13 -5.78 -1.93
C TYR A 217 23.62 -5.72 -1.64
N GLN A 218 24.17 -6.77 -1.00
CA GLN A 218 25.58 -6.89 -0.65
C GLN A 218 26.41 -7.54 -1.77
N HIS A 219 27.72 -7.35 -1.70
CA HIS A 219 28.70 -8.06 -2.53
C HIS A 219 28.61 -9.59 -2.31
N GLY A 220 27.88 -10.29 -3.17
CA GLY A 220 27.69 -11.75 -3.04
C GLY A 220 26.46 -12.31 -3.77
N GLU A 221 25.45 -11.49 -3.97
CA GLU A 221 24.37 -11.80 -4.91
C GLU A 221 24.82 -11.50 -6.34
N GLN A 222 24.29 -12.21 -7.34
CA GLN A 222 24.68 -12.05 -8.75
C GLN A 222 24.72 -10.57 -9.13
N ARG A 223 25.91 -10.07 -9.42
CA ARG A 223 26.17 -8.67 -9.79
C ARG A 223 25.53 -8.43 -11.16
N ILE A 224 24.45 -7.66 -11.19
CA ILE A 224 23.82 -7.20 -12.40
C ILE A 224 24.62 -6.02 -12.95
N THR A 225 25.04 -6.07 -14.20
CA THR A 225 25.79 -5.04 -14.90
C THR A 225 25.02 -4.53 -16.12
N PHE A 226 25.59 -3.59 -16.84
CA PHE A 226 24.98 -3.09 -18.07
C PHE A 226 24.92 -4.13 -19.19
N ASP A 227 25.66 -5.21 -19.11
CA ASP A 227 25.59 -6.33 -20.06
C ASP A 227 24.28 -7.14 -19.88
N ASP A 228 23.72 -7.15 -18.68
CA ASP A 228 22.47 -7.82 -18.37
C ASP A 228 21.23 -6.96 -18.77
N VAL A 229 21.43 -5.71 -19.13
CA VAL A 229 20.36 -4.78 -19.53
C VAL A 229 20.46 -4.53 -21.02
N ALA A 230 19.43 -4.83 -21.76
CA ALA A 230 19.38 -4.63 -23.22
C ALA A 230 18.34 -3.57 -23.62
N GLY A 231 18.48 -2.97 -24.80
CA GLY A 231 17.46 -2.14 -25.42
C GLY A 231 17.30 -0.71 -24.88
N VAL A 232 18.25 -0.20 -24.07
CA VAL A 232 18.20 1.13 -23.45
C VAL A 232 19.55 1.84 -23.57
N ALA A 233 20.10 1.88 -24.77
CA ALA A 233 21.45 2.40 -25.02
C ALA A 233 21.62 3.87 -24.62
N GLU A 234 20.63 4.73 -24.94
CA GLU A 234 20.64 6.16 -24.59
C GLU A 234 20.60 6.37 -23.07
N SER A 235 19.69 5.69 -22.38
CA SER A 235 19.60 5.78 -20.91
C SER A 235 20.87 5.27 -20.22
N LYS A 236 21.55 4.23 -20.78
CA LYS A 236 22.84 3.77 -20.29
C LYS A 236 23.93 4.85 -20.46
N ALA A 237 23.98 5.51 -21.63
CA ALA A 237 24.95 6.57 -21.89
C ALA A 237 24.75 7.74 -20.92
N ASP A 238 23.51 8.12 -20.63
CA ASP A 238 23.18 9.15 -19.65
C ASP A 238 23.64 8.82 -18.22
N LEU A 239 23.59 7.55 -17.85
CA LEU A 239 24.00 7.09 -16.52
C LEU A 239 25.52 6.85 -16.41
N MET A 240 26.24 6.80 -17.53
CA MET A 240 27.69 6.57 -17.53
C MET A 240 28.47 7.67 -16.79
N ASP A 241 28.03 8.94 -16.92
CA ASP A 241 28.63 10.06 -16.19
C ASP A 241 28.55 9.87 -14.67
N ILE A 242 27.44 9.27 -14.21
CA ILE A 242 27.18 8.99 -12.80
C ILE A 242 28.10 7.88 -12.31
N ILE A 243 28.25 6.83 -13.11
CA ILE A 243 29.15 5.72 -12.82
C ILE A 243 30.60 6.21 -12.72
N ASP A 244 31.04 7.04 -13.67
CA ASP A 244 32.37 7.65 -13.67
C ASP A 244 32.59 8.49 -12.42
N TYR A 245 31.61 9.27 -12.00
CA TYR A 245 31.69 10.05 -10.78
C TYR A 245 31.80 9.17 -9.52
N LEU A 246 30.98 8.12 -9.42
CA LEU A 246 31.03 7.20 -8.28
C LEU A 246 32.38 6.47 -8.19
N ARG A 247 32.98 6.15 -9.36
CA ARG A 247 34.32 5.51 -9.44
C ARG A 247 35.44 6.49 -9.18
N PHE A 248 35.36 7.72 -9.69
CA PHE A 248 36.43 8.70 -9.69
C PHE A 248 36.01 10.10 -9.22
N PRO A 249 35.45 10.26 -7.99
CA PRO A 249 34.90 11.53 -7.53
C PRO A 249 35.90 12.70 -7.55
N LYS A 250 37.16 12.43 -7.28
CA LYS A 250 38.23 13.46 -7.29
C LYS A 250 38.49 14.11 -8.66
N LYS A 251 38.14 13.44 -9.75
CA LYS A 251 38.26 13.96 -11.14
C LYS A 251 37.33 15.17 -11.35
N TYR A 252 36.12 15.07 -10.85
CA TYR A 252 35.08 16.10 -11.03
C TYR A 252 35.23 17.26 -10.04
N THR A 253 35.53 16.99 -8.76
CA THR A 253 35.69 18.03 -7.75
C THR A 253 36.89 18.94 -8.05
N ARG A 254 37.98 18.44 -8.66
CA ARG A 254 39.11 19.23 -9.05
C ARG A 254 38.79 20.30 -10.11
N LEU A 255 37.83 20.04 -10.98
CA LEU A 255 37.41 20.93 -12.06
C LEU A 255 36.25 21.85 -11.64
N GLY A 256 35.77 21.78 -10.40
CA GLY A 256 34.62 22.54 -9.90
C GLY A 256 33.28 22.07 -10.46
N GLY A 257 33.25 20.91 -11.12
CA GLY A 257 32.02 20.30 -11.63
C GLY A 257 31.11 19.84 -10.50
N ARG A 258 29.84 20.22 -10.57
CA ARG A 258 28.80 19.69 -9.66
C ARG A 258 28.12 18.54 -10.37
N VAL A 259 28.21 17.35 -9.78
CA VAL A 259 27.48 16.18 -10.29
C VAL A 259 26.07 16.18 -9.70
N PRO A 260 25.05 15.77 -10.46
CA PRO A 260 23.71 15.67 -9.93
C PRO A 260 23.65 14.71 -8.75
N HIS A 261 23.03 15.17 -7.65
CA HIS A 261 22.82 14.35 -6.47
C HIS A 261 21.64 13.39 -6.63
N GLY A 262 20.71 13.73 -7.55
CA GLY A 262 19.54 12.94 -7.82
C GLY A 262 19.24 12.81 -9.31
N VAL A 263 18.84 11.60 -9.72
CA VAL A 263 18.42 11.28 -11.07
C VAL A 263 17.05 10.64 -11.03
N LEU A 264 16.14 11.14 -11.85
CA LEU A 264 14.80 10.61 -12.01
C LEU A 264 14.71 9.75 -13.27
N LEU A 265 14.47 8.46 -13.11
CA LEU A 265 14.18 7.54 -14.20
C LEU A 265 12.68 7.61 -14.52
N VAL A 266 12.36 8.09 -15.70
CA VAL A 266 10.97 8.25 -16.19
C VAL A 266 10.71 7.26 -17.31
N GLY A 267 9.56 6.60 -17.32
CA GLY A 267 9.20 5.70 -18.42
C GLY A 267 8.01 4.82 -18.07
N GLN A 268 7.51 4.09 -19.06
CA GLN A 268 6.37 3.21 -18.88
C GLN A 268 6.67 2.06 -17.92
N PRO A 269 5.65 1.46 -17.28
CA PRO A 269 5.86 0.26 -16.47
C PRO A 269 6.44 -0.87 -17.34
N GLY A 270 7.37 -1.65 -16.77
CA GLY A 270 7.98 -2.77 -17.48
C GLY A 270 9.15 -2.43 -18.41
N THR A 271 9.57 -1.16 -18.56
CA THR A 271 10.72 -0.76 -19.38
C THR A 271 12.09 -1.10 -18.76
N GLY A 272 12.12 -1.57 -17.52
CA GLY A 272 13.37 -2.01 -16.87
C GLY A 272 14.04 -0.95 -15.99
N LYS A 273 13.35 0.12 -15.55
CA LYS A 273 13.90 1.20 -14.70
C LYS A 273 14.60 0.67 -13.45
N THR A 274 13.96 -0.21 -12.70
CA THR A 274 14.53 -0.85 -11.49
C THR A 274 15.76 -1.70 -11.81
N LEU A 275 15.73 -2.41 -12.95
CA LEU A 275 16.86 -3.22 -13.42
C LEU A 275 18.04 -2.31 -13.81
N LEU A 276 17.78 -1.22 -14.52
CA LEU A 276 18.78 -0.24 -14.94
C LEU A 276 19.44 0.43 -13.73
N ALA A 277 18.66 0.84 -12.71
CA ALA A 277 19.20 1.42 -11.48
C ALA A 277 20.12 0.43 -10.74
N ARG A 278 19.71 -0.84 -10.67
CA ARG A 278 20.52 -1.91 -10.06
C ARG A 278 21.81 -2.17 -10.86
N ALA A 279 21.71 -2.17 -12.20
CA ALA A 279 22.85 -2.34 -13.07
C ALA A 279 23.84 -1.17 -12.96
N THR A 280 23.36 0.07 -12.78
CA THR A 280 24.19 1.25 -12.52
C THR A 280 25.03 1.08 -11.26
N ALA A 281 24.43 0.59 -10.18
CA ALA A 281 25.17 0.31 -8.94
C ALA A 281 26.19 -0.84 -9.11
N GLY A 282 25.78 -1.91 -9.81
CA GLY A 282 26.66 -3.01 -10.15
C GLY A 282 27.82 -2.56 -11.01
N GLU A 283 27.59 -1.75 -12.04
CA GLU A 283 28.65 -1.21 -12.90
C GLU A 283 29.59 -0.30 -12.14
N ALA A 284 29.07 0.59 -11.29
CA ALA A 284 29.86 1.45 -10.43
C ALA A 284 30.60 0.68 -9.31
N ASN A 285 30.19 -0.53 -9.00
CA ASN A 285 30.68 -1.36 -7.89
C ASN A 285 30.49 -0.72 -6.50
N VAL A 286 29.29 -0.17 -6.27
CA VAL A 286 28.91 0.50 -5.01
C VAL A 286 27.70 -0.19 -4.37
N PRO A 287 27.51 -0.06 -3.04
CA PRO A 287 26.32 -0.55 -2.34
C PRO A 287 25.03 0.04 -2.93
N PHE A 288 24.00 -0.80 -3.00
CA PHE A 288 22.68 -0.44 -3.53
C PHE A 288 21.60 -0.62 -2.46
N PHE A 289 20.96 0.47 -2.08
CA PHE A 289 19.87 0.50 -1.10
C PHE A 289 18.56 0.75 -1.84
N SER A 290 17.69 -0.23 -1.88
CA SER A 290 16.40 -0.14 -2.61
C SER A 290 15.23 -0.12 -1.66
N ILE A 291 14.30 0.80 -1.91
CA ILE A 291 13.02 0.92 -1.22
C ILE A 291 11.94 1.35 -2.21
N SER A 292 10.69 0.93 -1.98
CA SER A 292 9.55 1.38 -2.77
C SER A 292 8.83 2.54 -2.09
N GLY A 293 8.34 3.53 -2.85
CA GLY A 293 7.61 4.68 -2.34
C GLY A 293 6.45 4.32 -1.41
N PRO A 294 5.57 3.35 -1.76
CA PRO A 294 4.53 2.86 -0.86
C PRO A 294 5.03 2.36 0.50
N GLU A 295 6.27 1.85 0.60
CA GLU A 295 6.82 1.36 1.87
C GLU A 295 7.08 2.48 2.91
N PHE A 296 7.08 3.72 2.48
CA PHE A 296 7.16 4.88 3.37
C PHE A 296 5.80 5.32 3.91
N VAL A 297 4.70 4.93 3.24
CA VAL A 297 3.34 5.32 3.64
C VAL A 297 2.83 4.32 4.67
N GLU A 298 2.76 4.76 5.92
CA GLU A 298 2.25 3.96 7.05
C GLU A 298 1.04 4.68 7.68
N VAL A 299 0.31 3.98 8.52
CA VAL A 299 -0.85 4.56 9.23
C VAL A 299 -0.42 5.47 10.39
N LEU A 300 0.82 5.30 10.88
CA LEU A 300 1.36 6.06 12.02
C LEU A 300 2.19 7.25 11.52
N VAL A 301 1.79 8.45 11.88
CA VAL A 301 2.45 9.70 11.51
C VAL A 301 3.91 9.74 11.99
N GLY A 302 4.82 10.10 11.09
CA GLY A 302 6.26 10.27 11.38
C GLY A 302 7.13 9.03 11.18
N VAL A 303 6.54 7.85 10.97
CA VAL A 303 7.30 6.61 10.73
C VAL A 303 7.99 6.67 9.37
N GLY A 304 7.31 7.16 8.33
CA GLY A 304 7.87 7.34 6.98
C GLY A 304 9.09 8.26 6.99
N ALA A 305 8.99 9.42 7.62
CA ALA A 305 10.09 10.38 7.76
C ALA A 305 11.29 9.78 8.53
N SER A 306 11.04 8.98 9.58
CA SER A 306 12.09 8.28 10.31
C SER A 306 12.82 7.25 9.46
N ARG A 307 12.10 6.49 8.61
CA ARG A 307 12.69 5.52 7.67
C ARG A 307 13.54 6.21 6.60
N VAL A 308 13.10 7.35 6.09
CA VAL A 308 13.89 8.16 5.16
C VAL A 308 15.22 8.53 5.80
N ARG A 309 15.19 9.09 7.01
CA ARG A 309 16.41 9.49 7.72
C ARG A 309 17.36 8.32 7.95
N ASP A 310 16.86 7.19 8.44
CA ASP A 310 17.64 5.98 8.70
C ASP A 310 18.30 5.42 7.42
N LEU A 311 17.55 5.43 6.29
CA LEU A 311 18.06 5.03 4.98
C LEU A 311 19.21 5.91 4.51
N PHE A 312 19.01 7.25 4.55
CA PHE A 312 20.02 8.20 4.12
C PHE A 312 21.25 8.20 5.02
N GLU A 313 21.09 8.11 6.34
CA GLU A 313 22.21 7.95 7.29
C GLU A 313 22.99 6.66 7.03
N THR A 314 22.31 5.55 6.76
CA THR A 314 22.97 4.28 6.46
C THR A 314 23.76 4.36 5.17
N ALA A 315 23.19 4.94 4.12
CA ALA A 315 23.88 5.12 2.84
C ALA A 315 25.08 6.08 2.96
N LYS A 316 24.96 7.18 3.73
CA LYS A 316 26.06 8.12 4.01
C LYS A 316 27.23 7.43 4.75
N LYS A 317 26.95 6.51 5.65
CA LYS A 317 27.99 5.75 6.38
C LYS A 317 28.73 4.75 5.49
N GLU A 318 28.07 4.22 4.47
CA GLU A 318 28.63 3.22 3.55
C GLU A 318 29.05 3.82 2.19
N GLY A 319 29.10 5.16 2.07
CA GLY A 319 29.48 5.83 0.84
C GLY A 319 30.87 5.45 0.30
N PRO A 320 31.07 5.40 -1.05
CA PRO A 320 30.11 5.75 -2.09
C PRO A 320 28.96 4.74 -2.24
N ALA A 321 27.71 5.21 -2.41
CA ALA A 321 26.52 4.36 -2.45
C ALA A 321 25.43 4.94 -3.36
N ILE A 322 24.51 4.07 -3.81
CA ILE A 322 23.29 4.46 -4.50
C ILE A 322 22.07 4.14 -3.63
N ILE A 323 21.21 5.15 -3.44
CA ILE A 323 19.87 4.99 -2.90
C ILE A 323 18.91 4.93 -4.10
N PHE A 324 18.04 3.92 -4.13
CA PHE A 324 17.02 3.80 -5.16
C PHE A 324 15.63 3.82 -4.54
N ILE A 325 14.79 4.75 -5.01
CA ILE A 325 13.39 4.90 -4.60
C ILE A 325 12.51 4.57 -5.79
N ASP A 326 11.87 3.39 -5.76
CA ASP A 326 10.92 3.01 -6.81
C ASP A 326 9.54 3.60 -6.52
N GLU A 327 8.75 3.82 -7.57
CA GLU A 327 7.39 4.39 -7.47
C GLU A 327 7.33 5.66 -6.62
N ILE A 328 8.24 6.61 -6.86
CA ILE A 328 8.32 7.84 -6.06
C ILE A 328 7.04 8.68 -6.14
N ASP A 329 6.23 8.50 -7.16
CA ASP A 329 4.92 9.14 -7.33
C ASP A 329 3.91 8.74 -6.25
N ALA A 330 4.13 7.64 -5.51
CA ALA A 330 3.30 7.29 -4.36
C ALA A 330 3.38 8.31 -3.21
N ILE A 331 4.54 8.96 -3.06
CA ILE A 331 4.80 9.96 -2.00
C ILE A 331 5.01 11.37 -2.55
N GLY A 332 5.46 11.49 -3.79
CA GLY A 332 5.89 12.73 -4.43
C GLY A 332 4.80 13.49 -5.19
N ARG A 333 3.50 13.20 -5.02
CA ARG A 333 2.42 13.89 -5.74
C ARG A 333 2.26 15.34 -5.32
N ARG A 334 1.79 16.18 -6.26
CA ARG A 334 1.43 17.59 -6.03
C ARG A 334 0.42 17.73 -4.92
N ARG A 335 0.58 18.80 -4.12
CA ARG A 335 -0.32 19.13 -3.01
C ARG A 335 -1.72 19.45 -3.54
N GLY A 336 -2.75 18.94 -2.88
CA GLY A 336 -4.14 19.24 -3.21
C GLY A 336 -4.86 18.27 -4.14
N ALA A 337 -4.22 17.20 -4.62
CA ALA A 337 -4.81 16.24 -5.56
C ALA A 337 -5.63 15.10 -4.91
N GLY A 338 -6.07 15.21 -3.64
CA GLY A 338 -6.84 14.13 -3.01
C GLY A 338 -7.60 14.56 -1.76
N HIS A 339 -8.86 14.16 -1.65
CA HIS A 339 -9.76 14.44 -0.51
C HIS A 339 -9.67 13.33 0.57
N GLY A 340 -8.49 13.09 1.13
CA GLY A 340 -8.31 12.12 2.22
C GLY A 340 -7.68 12.78 3.44
N LEU A 341 -8.47 13.03 4.50
CA LEU A 341 -7.99 13.52 5.80
C LEU A 341 -7.13 12.42 6.44
N GLY A 342 -5.85 12.69 6.67
CA GLY A 342 -4.92 11.87 7.46
C GLY A 342 -3.79 11.18 6.70
N SER A 343 -4.01 10.58 5.53
CA SER A 343 -2.93 9.94 4.74
C SER A 343 -2.08 10.94 3.95
N ASN A 344 -2.58 12.14 3.73
CA ASN A 344 -1.87 13.18 2.98
C ASN A 344 -0.80 13.86 3.85
N GLU A 345 -1.05 14.06 5.14
CA GLU A 345 -0.08 14.69 6.06
C GLU A 345 1.19 13.85 6.21
N GLU A 346 1.06 12.53 6.30
CA GLU A 346 2.21 11.65 6.41
C GLU A 346 3.04 11.62 5.12
N ARG A 347 2.37 11.59 3.97
CA ARG A 347 3.04 11.68 2.66
C ARG A 347 3.81 12.98 2.52
N GLU A 348 3.20 14.12 2.88
CA GLU A 348 3.86 15.42 2.83
C GLU A 348 5.04 15.50 3.81
N GLN A 349 4.91 14.95 5.02
CA GLN A 349 5.99 14.89 5.98
C GLN A 349 7.15 14.04 5.47
N THR A 350 6.84 12.89 4.87
CA THR A 350 7.84 11.99 4.26
C THR A 350 8.53 12.66 3.07
N LEU A 351 7.75 13.30 2.18
CA LEU A 351 8.29 14.07 1.07
C LEU A 351 9.22 15.18 1.55
N ASN A 352 8.78 15.97 2.51
CA ASN A 352 9.60 17.05 3.08
C ASN A 352 10.89 16.50 3.69
N GLN A 353 10.87 15.31 4.33
CA GLN A 353 12.08 14.69 4.86
C GLN A 353 13.03 14.26 3.74
N ILE A 354 12.53 13.70 2.62
CA ILE A 354 13.36 13.39 1.45
C ILE A 354 14.03 14.66 0.92
N LEU A 355 13.27 15.76 0.78
CA LEU A 355 13.81 17.02 0.31
C LEU A 355 14.91 17.57 1.23
N VAL A 356 14.71 17.49 2.54
CA VAL A 356 15.71 17.90 3.55
C VAL A 356 16.97 17.04 3.47
N GLU A 357 16.84 15.71 3.34
CA GLU A 357 17.99 14.82 3.23
C GLU A 357 18.76 15.02 1.93
N MET A 358 18.08 15.33 0.83
CA MET A 358 18.71 15.67 -0.45
C MET A 358 19.42 17.03 -0.42
N ASP A 359 18.80 18.03 0.18
CA ASP A 359 19.41 19.36 0.35
C ASP A 359 20.62 19.34 1.35
N GLY A 360 20.67 18.31 2.21
CA GLY A 360 21.73 18.10 3.21
C GLY A 360 22.91 17.24 2.73
N PHE A 361 23.11 17.08 1.42
CA PHE A 361 24.30 16.40 0.91
C PHE A 361 25.49 17.36 0.89
N ASP A 362 26.50 17.04 1.68
CA ASP A 362 27.83 17.70 1.62
C ASP A 362 28.67 17.11 0.49
N ALA A 363 29.54 17.92 -0.07
CA ALA A 363 30.50 17.50 -1.12
C ALA A 363 31.45 16.35 -0.69
N THR A 364 31.46 16.00 0.60
CA THR A 364 32.28 14.92 1.18
C THR A 364 31.62 13.55 1.10
N HIS A 365 30.28 13.49 0.99
CA HIS A 365 29.52 12.22 0.94
C HIS A 365 29.12 11.91 -0.50
N THR A 366 29.72 10.88 -1.09
CA THR A 366 29.44 10.44 -2.47
C THR A 366 28.23 9.48 -2.46
N VAL A 367 27.05 10.03 -2.24
CA VAL A 367 25.79 9.28 -2.33
C VAL A 367 24.94 9.86 -3.46
N ILE A 368 24.42 9.00 -4.34
CA ILE A 368 23.53 9.40 -5.42
C ILE A 368 22.15 8.78 -5.17
N VAL A 369 21.10 9.57 -5.36
CA VAL A 369 19.72 9.12 -5.24
C VAL A 369 19.16 8.90 -6.65
N LEU A 370 18.81 7.66 -6.97
CA LEU A 370 18.03 7.34 -8.16
C LEU A 370 16.57 7.20 -7.75
N ALA A 371 15.66 7.81 -8.46
CA ALA A 371 14.22 7.56 -8.28
C ALA A 371 13.59 7.08 -9.57
N ALA A 372 12.57 6.24 -9.50
CA ALA A 372 11.81 5.81 -10.66
C ALA A 372 10.34 6.18 -10.53
N THR A 373 9.75 6.60 -11.65
CA THR A 373 8.30 6.86 -11.75
C THR A 373 7.76 6.49 -13.11
N ASN A 374 6.50 6.12 -13.16
CA ASN A 374 5.75 5.94 -14.39
C ASN A 374 5.01 7.22 -14.80
N ARG A 375 4.89 8.20 -13.88
CA ARG A 375 4.10 9.41 -14.03
C ARG A 375 4.85 10.64 -13.53
N ALA A 376 5.75 11.16 -14.33
CA ALA A 376 6.48 12.39 -13.99
C ALA A 376 5.56 13.64 -13.91
N ASP A 377 4.43 13.61 -14.60
CA ASP A 377 3.43 14.68 -14.68
C ASP A 377 2.76 14.99 -13.32
N VAL A 378 2.64 13.99 -12.45
CA VAL A 378 1.97 14.15 -11.15
C VAL A 378 2.92 14.56 -10.01
N LEU A 379 4.24 14.57 -10.26
CA LEU A 379 5.24 14.87 -9.24
C LEU A 379 5.21 16.34 -8.80
N ASP A 380 5.51 16.56 -7.52
CA ASP A 380 5.69 17.91 -6.97
C ASP A 380 6.92 18.58 -7.62
N PRO A 381 6.76 19.78 -8.22
CA PRO A 381 7.87 20.52 -8.82
C PRO A 381 9.05 20.75 -7.86
N ALA A 382 8.82 20.72 -6.55
CA ALA A 382 9.89 20.84 -5.57
C ALA A 382 10.92 19.71 -5.66
N LEU A 383 10.54 18.51 -6.10
CA LEU A 383 11.45 17.39 -6.32
C LEU A 383 12.38 17.62 -7.51
N LEU A 384 11.92 18.38 -8.51
CA LEU A 384 12.63 18.61 -9.78
C LEU A 384 13.53 19.85 -9.76
N ARG A 385 13.67 20.53 -8.60
CA ARG A 385 14.53 21.70 -8.47
C ARG A 385 16.00 21.30 -8.50
N PRO A 386 16.88 22.20 -9.03
CA PRO A 386 18.34 21.99 -8.99
C PRO A 386 18.85 21.63 -7.58
N GLY A 387 19.73 20.65 -7.50
CA GLY A 387 20.25 20.10 -6.24
C GLY A 387 19.44 18.91 -5.69
N ARG A 388 18.35 18.51 -6.37
CA ARG A 388 17.50 17.36 -6.03
C ARG A 388 17.49 16.38 -7.18
N PHE A 389 16.33 16.10 -7.81
CA PHE A 389 16.25 15.32 -9.05
C PHE A 389 16.40 16.25 -10.26
N ASP A 390 17.58 16.77 -10.42
CA ASP A 390 17.90 17.76 -11.45
C ASP A 390 18.25 17.12 -12.80
N ARG A 391 18.49 15.82 -12.85
CA ARG A 391 18.66 15.07 -14.10
C ARG A 391 17.51 14.10 -14.28
N GLN A 392 16.87 14.15 -15.43
CA GLN A 392 15.85 13.19 -15.83
C GLN A 392 16.39 12.31 -16.95
N VAL A 393 16.25 11.01 -16.79
CA VAL A 393 16.62 10.00 -17.79
C VAL A 393 15.35 9.26 -18.21
N THR A 394 15.00 9.40 -19.47
CA THR A 394 13.83 8.72 -20.02
C THR A 394 14.22 7.29 -20.43
N VAL A 395 13.47 6.32 -19.92
CA VAL A 395 13.61 4.90 -20.27
C VAL A 395 12.43 4.56 -21.18
N ASP A 396 12.61 4.76 -22.46
CA ASP A 396 11.58 4.55 -23.47
C ASP A 396 11.36 3.07 -23.79
N ARG A 397 10.34 2.81 -24.62
CA ARG A 397 10.12 1.48 -25.18
C ARG A 397 11.30 1.12 -26.07
N PRO A 398 11.74 -0.16 -26.05
CA PRO A 398 12.84 -0.58 -26.92
C PRO A 398 12.42 -0.54 -28.39
N ASP A 399 13.33 -0.09 -29.24
CA ASP A 399 13.24 -0.23 -30.68
C ASP A 399 13.37 -1.72 -31.10
N ARG A 400 13.23 -2.02 -32.39
CA ARG A 400 13.33 -3.39 -32.90
C ARG A 400 14.64 -4.08 -32.49
N THR A 401 15.77 -3.37 -32.58
CA THR A 401 17.08 -3.90 -32.20
C THR A 401 17.19 -4.15 -30.70
N GLY A 402 16.62 -3.25 -29.92
CA GLY A 402 16.52 -3.40 -28.47
C GLY A 402 15.65 -4.59 -28.07
N ARG A 403 14.50 -4.79 -28.74
CA ARG A 403 13.65 -5.95 -28.48
C ARG A 403 14.35 -7.26 -28.82
N GLU A 404 15.07 -7.34 -29.94
CA GLU A 404 15.88 -8.50 -30.28
C GLU A 404 16.93 -8.78 -29.20
N ALA A 405 17.63 -7.75 -28.72
CA ALA A 405 18.62 -7.89 -27.67
C ALA A 405 17.99 -8.34 -26.33
N ILE A 406 16.83 -7.82 -25.95
CA ILE A 406 16.08 -8.23 -24.75
C ILE A 406 15.64 -9.68 -24.88
N LEU A 407 15.06 -10.07 -26.02
CA LEU A 407 14.67 -11.46 -26.28
C LEU A 407 15.87 -12.40 -26.15
N ARG A 408 17.03 -12.02 -26.70
CA ARG A 408 18.27 -12.81 -26.59
C ARG A 408 18.71 -12.99 -25.15
N VAL A 409 18.66 -11.97 -24.31
CA VAL A 409 18.98 -12.06 -22.88
C VAL A 409 18.04 -13.04 -22.15
N HIS A 410 16.74 -12.93 -22.36
CA HIS A 410 15.76 -13.80 -21.70
C HIS A 410 15.77 -15.23 -22.24
N ALA A 411 16.11 -15.41 -23.52
CA ALA A 411 16.19 -16.71 -24.18
C ALA A 411 17.45 -17.53 -23.82
N GLN A 412 18.49 -16.93 -23.22
CA GLN A 412 19.74 -17.61 -22.85
C GLN A 412 19.53 -18.85 -21.96
N ARG A 413 18.48 -18.85 -21.14
CA ARG A 413 18.17 -19.93 -20.19
C ARG A 413 17.14 -20.92 -20.73
N VAL A 414 16.66 -20.72 -21.97
CA VAL A 414 15.60 -21.54 -22.59
C VAL A 414 16.20 -22.32 -23.72
N PRO A 415 15.96 -23.65 -23.79
CA PRO A 415 16.43 -24.48 -24.90
C PRO A 415 15.63 -24.15 -26.17
N LEU A 416 16.24 -23.39 -27.08
CA LEU A 416 15.62 -23.05 -28.37
C LEU A 416 15.87 -24.13 -29.42
N HIS A 417 14.89 -24.34 -30.30
CA HIS A 417 15.05 -25.08 -31.51
C HIS A 417 15.81 -24.27 -32.59
N ALA A 418 16.40 -24.91 -33.58
CA ALA A 418 17.24 -24.25 -34.59
C ALA A 418 16.46 -23.34 -35.56
N ASP A 419 15.12 -23.46 -35.63
CA ASP A 419 14.23 -22.69 -36.47
C ASP A 419 13.91 -21.30 -35.90
N VAL A 420 14.28 -21.02 -34.61
CA VAL A 420 13.89 -19.80 -33.93
C VAL A 420 14.69 -18.59 -34.43
N ASP A 421 14.00 -17.69 -35.09
CA ASP A 421 14.50 -16.35 -35.48
C ASP A 421 14.00 -15.27 -34.52
N LEU A 422 14.84 -14.91 -33.53
CA LEU A 422 14.52 -13.84 -32.55
C LEU A 422 14.32 -12.48 -33.22
N ARG A 423 14.92 -12.26 -34.39
CA ARG A 423 14.75 -11.03 -35.17
C ARG A 423 13.34 -10.96 -35.78
N ALA A 424 12.82 -12.08 -36.27
CA ALA A 424 11.45 -12.15 -36.74
C ALA A 424 10.45 -11.92 -35.60
N ILE A 425 10.71 -12.49 -34.42
CA ILE A 425 9.88 -12.27 -33.22
C ILE A 425 9.93 -10.80 -32.81
N ALA A 426 11.11 -10.15 -32.78
CA ALA A 426 11.25 -8.74 -32.47
C ALA A 426 10.50 -7.83 -33.46
N ARG A 427 10.41 -8.20 -34.73
CA ARG A 427 9.55 -7.50 -35.72
C ARG A 427 8.08 -7.65 -35.40
N GLY A 428 7.63 -8.82 -34.99
CA GLY A 428 6.24 -9.11 -34.64
C GLY A 428 5.78 -8.57 -33.28
N THR A 429 6.67 -7.90 -32.52
CA THR A 429 6.38 -7.41 -31.16
C THR A 429 6.52 -5.87 -31.02
N PRO A 430 5.95 -5.06 -31.95
CA PRO A 430 6.07 -3.61 -31.85
C PRO A 430 5.39 -3.08 -30.58
N GLY A 431 6.05 -2.10 -29.96
CA GLY A 431 5.53 -1.43 -28.76
C GLY A 431 5.60 -2.26 -27.46
N MET A 432 6.05 -3.52 -27.48
CA MET A 432 6.25 -4.32 -26.29
C MET A 432 7.44 -3.81 -25.47
N VAL A 433 7.28 -3.79 -24.16
CA VAL A 433 8.34 -3.44 -23.20
C VAL A 433 9.13 -4.67 -22.75
N GLY A 434 10.21 -4.47 -22.03
CA GLY A 434 11.07 -5.57 -21.55
C GLY A 434 10.34 -6.65 -20.76
N ALA A 435 9.39 -6.26 -19.93
CA ALA A 435 8.57 -7.18 -19.14
C ALA A 435 7.65 -8.05 -20.02
N ASP A 436 7.08 -7.47 -21.08
CA ASP A 436 6.21 -8.19 -22.01
C ASP A 436 7.03 -9.23 -22.81
N LEU A 437 8.23 -8.85 -23.24
CA LEU A 437 9.14 -9.75 -23.98
C LEU A 437 9.64 -10.91 -23.07
N ALA A 438 9.93 -10.61 -21.81
CA ALA A 438 10.28 -11.65 -20.84
C ALA A 438 9.11 -12.62 -20.62
N ASN A 439 7.88 -12.09 -20.54
CA ASN A 439 6.67 -12.89 -20.43
C ASN A 439 6.44 -13.72 -21.70
N LEU A 440 6.70 -13.17 -22.89
CA LEU A 440 6.60 -13.88 -24.16
C LEU A 440 7.52 -15.12 -24.22
N VAL A 441 8.78 -14.95 -23.81
CA VAL A 441 9.73 -16.07 -23.73
C VAL A 441 9.24 -17.13 -22.73
N ASN A 442 8.74 -16.73 -21.58
CA ASN A 442 8.20 -17.63 -20.57
C ASN A 442 6.96 -18.37 -21.06
N GLU A 443 6.00 -17.67 -21.69
CA GLU A 443 4.79 -18.28 -22.25
C GLU A 443 5.10 -19.27 -23.38
N ALA A 444 6.06 -18.94 -24.25
CA ALA A 444 6.53 -19.85 -25.30
C ALA A 444 7.15 -21.14 -24.70
N ALA A 445 7.94 -21.00 -23.62
CA ALA A 445 8.50 -22.14 -22.92
C ALA A 445 7.42 -23.01 -22.24
N LEU A 446 6.40 -22.37 -21.64
CA LEU A 446 5.25 -23.08 -21.05
C LEU A 446 4.42 -23.82 -22.10
N LEU A 447 4.22 -23.24 -23.29
CA LEU A 447 3.55 -23.92 -24.41
C LEU A 447 4.35 -25.12 -24.91
N ALA A 448 5.67 -24.99 -25.08
CA ALA A 448 6.53 -26.11 -25.46
C ALA A 448 6.45 -27.24 -24.43
N ALA A 449 6.52 -26.91 -23.14
CA ALA A 449 6.38 -27.90 -22.06
C ALA A 449 5.01 -28.58 -22.06
N ARG A 450 3.93 -27.84 -22.29
CA ARG A 450 2.57 -28.39 -22.42
C ARG A 450 2.44 -29.36 -23.57
N ASN A 451 3.12 -29.09 -24.68
CA ASN A 451 3.15 -29.94 -25.88
C ASN A 451 4.19 -31.06 -25.76
N SER A 452 4.80 -31.26 -24.57
CA SER A 452 5.84 -32.25 -24.31
C SER A 452 7.03 -32.16 -25.28
N ALA A 453 7.37 -30.95 -25.72
CA ALA A 453 8.52 -30.69 -26.58
C ALA A 453 9.77 -30.41 -25.73
N ASP A 454 10.93 -30.94 -26.16
CA ASP A 454 12.21 -30.73 -25.47
C ASP A 454 12.82 -29.35 -25.74
N LYS A 455 12.37 -28.67 -26.78
CA LYS A 455 12.87 -27.35 -27.22
C LYS A 455 11.73 -26.43 -27.65
N VAL A 456 11.93 -25.15 -27.45
CA VAL A 456 10.95 -24.13 -27.86
C VAL A 456 11.14 -23.82 -29.33
N SER A 457 10.13 -24.06 -30.16
CA SER A 457 10.10 -23.76 -31.59
C SER A 457 9.63 -22.33 -31.90
N GLN A 458 9.85 -21.87 -33.13
CA GLN A 458 9.32 -20.61 -33.63
C GLN A 458 7.77 -20.54 -33.49
N GLN A 459 7.10 -21.67 -33.74
CA GLN A 459 5.65 -21.78 -33.62
C GLN A 459 5.17 -21.49 -32.20
N CYS A 460 5.87 -22.00 -31.16
CA CYS A 460 5.52 -21.71 -29.76
C CYS A 460 5.59 -20.22 -29.43
N PHE A 461 6.52 -19.46 -30.03
CA PHE A 461 6.60 -18.02 -29.86
C PHE A 461 5.41 -17.29 -30.50
N TRP A 462 4.99 -17.70 -31.70
CA TRP A 462 3.82 -17.09 -32.34
C TRP A 462 2.53 -17.40 -31.59
N GLU A 463 2.33 -18.62 -31.14
CA GLU A 463 1.19 -18.99 -30.32
C GLU A 463 1.19 -18.26 -28.96
N ALA A 464 2.36 -18.09 -28.34
CA ALA A 464 2.50 -17.29 -27.13
C ALA A 464 2.16 -15.81 -27.36
N LEU A 465 2.63 -15.26 -28.48
CA LEU A 465 2.34 -13.88 -28.87
C LEU A 465 0.84 -13.67 -29.06
N GLU A 466 0.18 -14.56 -29.79
CA GLU A 466 -1.28 -14.55 -29.96
C GLU A 466 -2.00 -14.63 -28.60
N LYS A 467 -1.58 -15.53 -27.72
CA LYS A 467 -2.16 -15.68 -26.39
C LYS A 467 -2.02 -14.39 -25.56
N ILE A 468 -0.88 -13.71 -25.65
CA ILE A 468 -0.63 -12.44 -24.91
C ILE A 468 -1.47 -11.31 -25.48
N GLN A 469 -1.56 -11.20 -26.82
CA GLN A 469 -2.26 -10.11 -27.49
C GLN A 469 -3.77 -10.27 -27.48
N LEU A 470 -4.27 -11.49 -27.70
CA LEU A 470 -5.68 -11.79 -27.91
C LEU A 470 -6.35 -12.44 -26.69
N GLY A 471 -5.55 -12.92 -25.73
CA GLY A 471 -6.02 -13.71 -24.60
C GLY A 471 -6.10 -15.19 -24.90
N ALA A 472 -6.47 -15.97 -23.89
CA ALA A 472 -6.67 -17.41 -24.03
C ALA A 472 -7.93 -17.73 -24.85
N GLU A 473 -7.91 -18.83 -25.56
CA GLU A 473 -9.11 -19.36 -26.24
C GLU A 473 -10.22 -19.65 -25.22
N ARG A 474 -11.43 -19.27 -25.59
CA ARG A 474 -12.62 -19.52 -24.77
C ARG A 474 -13.44 -20.63 -25.40
N PRO A 475 -13.82 -21.68 -24.66
CA PRO A 475 -14.68 -22.75 -25.17
C PRO A 475 -16.15 -22.27 -25.26
N LEU A 476 -16.40 -21.25 -26.07
CA LEU A 476 -17.74 -20.78 -26.37
C LEU A 476 -18.28 -21.53 -27.60
N VAL A 477 -19.41 -22.17 -27.45
CA VAL A 477 -20.13 -22.78 -28.58
C VAL A 477 -21.00 -21.70 -29.19
N LEU A 478 -20.55 -21.11 -30.29
CA LEU A 478 -21.33 -20.15 -31.07
C LEU A 478 -22.42 -20.89 -31.86
N SER A 479 -23.58 -20.24 -32.04
CA SER A 479 -24.58 -20.73 -32.98
C SER A 479 -24.01 -20.71 -34.42
N GLN A 480 -24.55 -21.51 -35.32
CA GLN A 480 -24.15 -21.49 -36.72
C GLN A 480 -24.30 -20.11 -37.37
N GLU A 481 -25.36 -19.40 -36.98
CA GLU A 481 -25.62 -18.06 -37.45
C GLU A 481 -24.61 -17.05 -36.92
N ASP A 482 -24.33 -17.04 -35.61
CA ASP A 482 -23.32 -16.18 -35.01
C ASP A 482 -21.94 -16.44 -35.62
N ARG A 483 -21.58 -17.72 -35.77
CA ARG A 483 -20.31 -18.13 -36.40
C ARG A 483 -20.18 -17.60 -37.83
N ARG A 484 -21.29 -17.61 -38.58
CA ARG A 484 -21.33 -17.07 -39.95
C ARG A 484 -21.18 -15.53 -39.92
N ILE A 485 -21.87 -14.85 -39.01
CA ILE A 485 -21.77 -13.38 -38.87
C ILE A 485 -20.32 -12.99 -38.54
N VAL A 486 -19.70 -13.65 -37.55
CA VAL A 486 -18.29 -13.41 -37.17
C VAL A 486 -17.36 -13.67 -38.35
N ALA A 487 -17.55 -14.75 -39.12
CA ALA A 487 -16.72 -15.04 -40.26
C ALA A 487 -16.75 -13.94 -41.34
N TYR A 488 -17.93 -13.40 -41.63
CA TYR A 488 -18.04 -12.28 -42.55
C TYR A 488 -17.51 -10.97 -41.97
N HIS A 489 -17.68 -10.73 -40.68
CA HIS A 489 -17.13 -9.56 -39.99
C HIS A 489 -15.60 -9.54 -40.10
N GLU A 490 -14.92 -10.61 -39.68
CA GLU A 490 -13.46 -10.73 -39.76
C GLU A 490 -12.96 -10.73 -41.23
N SER A 491 -13.71 -11.36 -42.13
CA SER A 491 -13.38 -11.29 -43.57
C SER A 491 -13.45 -9.86 -44.10
N GLY A 492 -14.36 -9.03 -43.59
CA GLY A 492 -14.46 -7.62 -43.93
C GLY A 492 -13.21 -6.85 -43.54
N HIS A 493 -12.74 -6.97 -42.31
CA HIS A 493 -11.49 -6.37 -41.88
C HIS A 493 -10.28 -6.84 -42.71
N ALA A 494 -10.17 -8.15 -42.86
CA ALA A 494 -9.06 -8.76 -43.57
C ALA A 494 -9.01 -8.35 -45.05
N LEU A 495 -10.15 -8.33 -45.74
CA LEU A 495 -10.21 -7.97 -47.16
C LEU A 495 -9.89 -6.51 -47.37
N VAL A 496 -10.39 -5.60 -46.53
CA VAL A 496 -10.04 -4.17 -46.62
C VAL A 496 -8.55 -3.95 -46.34
N ALA A 497 -7.99 -4.67 -45.39
CA ALA A 497 -6.55 -4.63 -45.10
C ALA A 497 -5.70 -5.12 -46.29
N LEU A 498 -6.10 -6.22 -46.92
CA LEU A 498 -5.37 -6.78 -48.08
C LEU A 498 -5.44 -5.92 -49.35
N LEU A 499 -6.55 -5.21 -49.53
CA LEU A 499 -6.76 -4.34 -50.71
C LEU A 499 -6.24 -2.91 -50.52
N SER A 500 -5.90 -2.52 -49.29
CA SER A 500 -5.45 -1.16 -49.00
C SER A 500 -3.92 -1.09 -48.99
N PRO A 501 -3.29 -0.20 -49.82
CA PRO A 501 -1.84 -0.16 -49.97
C PRO A 501 -1.08 0.30 -48.70
N ASN A 502 -1.74 1.09 -47.86
CA ASN A 502 -1.16 1.66 -46.63
C ASN A 502 -1.58 0.91 -45.37
N ALA A 503 -2.20 -0.27 -45.48
CA ALA A 503 -2.58 -1.07 -44.34
C ALA A 503 -1.37 -1.81 -43.76
N ASP A 504 -1.40 -2.06 -42.46
CA ASP A 504 -0.45 -2.97 -41.85
C ASP A 504 -0.66 -4.40 -42.37
N PRO A 505 0.41 -5.16 -42.62
CA PRO A 505 0.30 -6.51 -43.14
C PRO A 505 -0.58 -7.39 -42.30
N LEU A 506 -1.49 -8.11 -42.96
CA LEU A 506 -2.27 -9.15 -42.34
C LEU A 506 -1.36 -10.30 -41.94
N ASN A 507 -1.51 -10.83 -40.73
CA ASN A 507 -0.80 -11.99 -40.25
C ASN A 507 -1.71 -13.23 -40.21
N ARG A 508 -2.85 -13.11 -39.53
CA ARG A 508 -3.79 -14.20 -39.35
C ARG A 508 -5.21 -13.68 -39.13
N VAL A 509 -6.20 -14.45 -39.52
CA VAL A 509 -7.61 -14.21 -39.24
C VAL A 509 -8.19 -15.42 -38.53
N THR A 510 -8.91 -15.23 -37.44
CA THR A 510 -9.53 -16.32 -36.69
C THR A 510 -10.93 -15.96 -36.24
N ILE A 511 -11.82 -16.95 -36.28
CA ILE A 511 -13.19 -16.87 -35.73
C ILE A 511 -13.34 -17.64 -34.42
N LEU A 512 -12.22 -18.09 -33.84
CA LEU A 512 -12.22 -18.70 -32.50
C LEU A 512 -12.33 -17.61 -31.45
N PRO A 513 -13.29 -17.70 -30.52
CA PRO A 513 -13.46 -16.73 -29.46
C PRO A 513 -12.24 -16.66 -28.56
N ARG A 514 -11.67 -15.45 -28.37
CA ARG A 514 -10.54 -15.20 -27.49
C ARG A 514 -10.78 -13.98 -26.64
N GLY A 515 -10.49 -14.05 -25.34
CA GLY A 515 -10.69 -12.91 -24.45
C GLY A 515 -12.12 -12.36 -24.50
N HIS A 516 -12.30 -11.13 -24.95
CA HIS A 516 -13.63 -10.50 -25.15
C HIS A 516 -14.10 -10.52 -26.61
N ALA A 517 -13.26 -10.90 -27.55
CA ALA A 517 -13.58 -10.93 -28.96
C ALA A 517 -14.12 -12.30 -29.38
N LEU A 518 -15.08 -12.31 -30.33
CA LEU A 518 -15.63 -13.50 -30.92
C LEU A 518 -14.82 -13.99 -32.14
N GLY A 519 -14.05 -13.09 -32.75
CA GLY A 519 -13.09 -13.33 -33.79
C GLY A 519 -11.99 -12.24 -33.74
N VAL A 520 -10.92 -12.41 -34.47
CA VAL A 520 -9.83 -11.43 -34.53
C VAL A 520 -9.12 -11.46 -35.88
N THR A 521 -8.92 -10.28 -36.44
CA THR A 521 -8.07 -10.05 -37.61
C THR A 521 -6.76 -9.43 -37.14
N LEU A 522 -5.70 -10.25 -37.07
CA LEU A 522 -4.38 -9.83 -36.58
C LEU A 522 -3.55 -9.19 -37.68
N GLN A 523 -3.24 -7.91 -37.50
CA GLN A 523 -2.33 -7.15 -38.32
C GLN A 523 -1.06 -6.84 -37.53
N LEU A 524 0.11 -7.05 -38.12
CA LEU A 524 1.40 -6.78 -37.48
C LEU A 524 2.13 -5.71 -38.29
N PRO A 525 2.40 -4.53 -37.72
CA PRO A 525 3.20 -3.52 -38.41
C PRO A 525 4.61 -4.06 -38.68
N MET A 526 5.17 -3.75 -39.85
CA MET A 526 6.50 -4.23 -40.25
C MET A 526 7.63 -3.58 -39.42
N ASP A 527 7.46 -2.31 -39.02
CA ASP A 527 8.44 -1.53 -38.29
C ASP A 527 7.75 -0.63 -37.24
N ASP A 528 8.53 -0.19 -36.24
CA ASP A 528 8.09 0.78 -35.28
C ASP A 528 7.83 2.13 -35.95
N ARG A 529 6.59 2.58 -35.97
CA ARG A 529 6.20 3.87 -36.55
C ARG A 529 6.01 4.91 -35.47
N TYR A 530 6.77 5.97 -35.49
CA TYR A 530 6.64 7.11 -34.57
C TYR A 530 5.73 8.21 -35.12
N ASN A 531 5.63 8.31 -36.46
CA ASN A 531 4.80 9.28 -37.16
C ASN A 531 3.77 8.58 -38.07
N TYR A 532 2.52 8.96 -37.92
CA TYR A 532 1.41 8.43 -38.71
C TYR A 532 0.95 9.45 -39.72
N SER A 533 0.98 9.11 -41.01
CA SER A 533 0.41 9.96 -42.06
C SER A 533 -1.12 9.97 -42.03
N LYS A 534 -1.74 11.01 -42.55
CA LYS A 534 -3.19 11.09 -42.69
C LYS A 534 -3.74 9.87 -43.44
N ASP A 535 -3.10 9.48 -44.55
CA ASP A 535 -3.53 8.37 -45.42
C ASP A 535 -3.47 7.02 -44.65
N TYR A 536 -2.44 6.80 -43.84
CA TYR A 536 -2.36 5.60 -42.98
C TYR A 536 -3.51 5.55 -41.98
N LEU A 537 -3.81 6.68 -41.31
CA LEU A 537 -4.90 6.75 -40.35
C LEU A 537 -6.27 6.55 -41.02
N MET A 538 -6.47 7.15 -42.22
CA MET A 538 -7.68 6.96 -43.04
C MET A 538 -7.86 5.49 -43.44
N THR A 539 -6.76 4.82 -43.81
CA THR A 539 -6.77 3.39 -44.12
C THR A 539 -7.14 2.57 -42.87
N ARG A 540 -6.54 2.87 -41.72
CA ARG A 540 -6.83 2.18 -40.46
C ARG A 540 -8.29 2.33 -40.04
N ILE A 541 -8.90 3.51 -40.28
CA ILE A 541 -10.34 3.73 -40.07
C ILE A 541 -11.13 2.84 -41.02
N SER A 542 -10.74 2.74 -42.29
CA SER A 542 -11.45 1.90 -43.28
C SER A 542 -11.37 0.42 -42.93
N VAL A 543 -10.21 -0.07 -42.46
CA VAL A 543 -10.07 -1.45 -41.98
C VAL A 543 -10.99 -1.71 -40.82
N ALA A 544 -11.02 -0.83 -39.81
CA ALA A 544 -11.89 -0.97 -38.65
C ALA A 544 -13.39 -0.93 -39.01
N LEU A 545 -13.79 -0.19 -40.05
CA LEU A 545 -15.16 -0.20 -40.54
C LEU A 545 -15.50 -1.44 -41.37
N GLY A 546 -14.48 -2.22 -41.79
CA GLY A 546 -14.61 -3.36 -42.70
C GLY A 546 -15.60 -4.42 -42.20
N GLY A 547 -15.51 -4.81 -40.94
CA GLY A 547 -16.39 -5.83 -40.35
C GLY A 547 -17.88 -5.42 -40.42
N ARG A 548 -18.18 -4.20 -39.91
CA ARG A 548 -19.53 -3.66 -39.95
C ARG A 548 -20.10 -3.53 -41.38
N VAL A 549 -19.27 -3.08 -42.31
CA VAL A 549 -19.73 -2.94 -43.70
C VAL A 549 -19.94 -4.30 -44.36
N ALA A 550 -19.16 -5.31 -44.02
CA ALA A 550 -19.38 -6.67 -44.49
C ALA A 550 -20.72 -7.23 -43.98
N GLU A 551 -21.04 -7.07 -42.69
CA GLU A 551 -22.35 -7.42 -42.14
C GLU A 551 -23.51 -6.72 -42.86
N GLU A 552 -23.40 -5.40 -43.05
CA GLU A 552 -24.41 -4.61 -43.76
C GLU A 552 -24.58 -5.07 -45.21
N THR A 553 -23.50 -5.39 -45.88
CA THR A 553 -23.53 -5.77 -47.31
C THR A 553 -24.15 -7.14 -47.53
N ILE A 554 -23.86 -8.11 -46.64
CA ILE A 554 -24.28 -9.52 -46.82
C ILE A 554 -25.62 -9.84 -46.11
N PHE A 555 -25.80 -9.35 -44.90
CA PHE A 555 -26.96 -9.69 -44.10
C PHE A 555 -28.01 -8.57 -44.07
N ASN A 556 -27.69 -7.41 -44.59
CA ASN A 556 -28.50 -6.18 -44.49
C ASN A 556 -28.87 -5.85 -43.01
N GLN A 557 -27.98 -6.22 -42.10
CA GLN A 557 -28.11 -6.03 -40.68
C GLN A 557 -26.78 -5.51 -40.10
N VAL A 558 -26.83 -4.95 -38.90
CA VAL A 558 -25.66 -4.53 -38.16
C VAL A 558 -25.79 -5.07 -36.75
N THR A 559 -24.70 -5.60 -36.23
CA THR A 559 -24.67 -6.20 -34.90
C THR A 559 -23.90 -5.34 -33.91
N THR A 560 -24.00 -5.69 -32.62
CA THR A 560 -23.20 -5.09 -31.55
C THR A 560 -21.72 -5.49 -31.61
N GLY A 561 -21.35 -6.48 -32.45
CA GLY A 561 -19.97 -6.96 -32.58
C GLY A 561 -18.97 -5.87 -32.99
N ALA A 562 -19.44 -4.84 -33.70
CA ALA A 562 -18.61 -3.71 -34.14
C ALA A 562 -18.39 -2.61 -33.06
N GLU A 563 -18.76 -2.81 -31.77
CA GLU A 563 -18.63 -1.79 -30.71
C GLU A 563 -17.20 -1.30 -30.54
N ASN A 564 -16.25 -2.23 -30.38
CA ASN A 564 -14.83 -1.92 -30.19
C ASN A 564 -14.22 -1.21 -31.41
N ASP A 565 -14.64 -1.60 -32.62
CA ASP A 565 -14.17 -0.98 -33.87
C ASP A 565 -14.64 0.47 -33.98
N LEU A 566 -15.91 0.71 -33.66
CA LEU A 566 -16.47 2.07 -33.65
C LEU A 566 -15.84 2.96 -32.58
N ASP A 567 -15.51 2.41 -31.43
CA ASP A 567 -14.79 3.13 -30.39
C ASP A 567 -13.37 3.48 -30.84
N MET A 568 -12.65 2.53 -31.47
CA MET A 568 -11.35 2.78 -32.06
C MET A 568 -11.41 3.84 -33.15
N VAL A 569 -12.37 3.77 -34.09
CA VAL A 569 -12.59 4.77 -35.12
C VAL A 569 -12.84 6.14 -34.52
N SER A 570 -13.72 6.24 -33.54
CA SER A 570 -14.06 7.50 -32.86
C SER A 570 -12.84 8.13 -32.18
N ARG A 571 -12.00 7.33 -31.51
CA ARG A 571 -10.75 7.80 -30.89
C ARG A 571 -9.75 8.31 -31.92
N ILE A 572 -9.52 7.57 -33.01
CA ILE A 572 -8.58 7.98 -34.04
C ILE A 572 -9.05 9.29 -34.69
N VAL A 573 -10.30 9.37 -35.11
CA VAL A 573 -10.86 10.55 -35.77
C VAL A 573 -10.85 11.77 -34.84
N LYS A 574 -11.18 11.57 -33.55
CA LYS A 574 -11.09 12.64 -32.55
C LYS A 574 -9.67 13.19 -32.46
N GLN A 575 -8.66 12.34 -32.37
CA GLN A 575 -7.26 12.77 -32.32
C GLN A 575 -6.81 13.47 -33.63
N MET A 576 -7.24 12.98 -34.81
CA MET A 576 -6.96 13.61 -36.09
C MET A 576 -7.48 15.04 -36.13
N VAL A 577 -8.69 15.26 -35.63
CA VAL A 577 -9.36 16.57 -35.70
C VAL A 577 -8.86 17.51 -34.59
N THR A 578 -8.70 17.02 -33.35
CA THR A 578 -8.45 17.87 -32.16
C THR A 578 -6.98 18.05 -31.82
N ARG A 579 -6.10 17.10 -32.18
CA ARG A 579 -4.68 17.13 -31.81
C ARG A 579 -3.72 17.28 -32.96
N TRP A 580 -4.00 16.61 -34.09
CA TRP A 580 -3.04 16.52 -35.16
C TRP A 580 -3.32 17.51 -36.30
N GLY A 581 -4.39 18.32 -36.18
CA GLY A 581 -4.73 19.34 -37.19
C GLY A 581 -4.98 18.78 -38.61
N MET A 582 -5.47 17.52 -38.70
CA MET A 582 -5.68 16.82 -39.96
C MET A 582 -7.05 17.10 -40.59
N SER A 583 -7.80 18.07 -40.08
CA SER A 583 -9.09 18.53 -40.60
C SER A 583 -8.98 19.97 -41.08
N GLU A 584 -9.32 20.24 -42.35
CA GLU A 584 -9.34 21.61 -42.90
C GLU A 584 -10.41 22.47 -42.23
N ARG A 585 -11.50 21.86 -41.74
CA ARG A 585 -12.65 22.55 -41.14
C ARG A 585 -12.35 23.13 -39.78
N VAL A 586 -11.54 22.46 -38.98
CA VAL A 586 -11.12 22.88 -37.62
C VAL A 586 -9.79 23.63 -37.70
N GLY A 587 -8.96 23.33 -38.66
CA GLY A 587 -7.65 23.94 -38.85
C GLY A 587 -6.58 23.42 -37.90
N LEU A 588 -5.52 24.20 -37.70
CA LEU A 588 -4.34 23.83 -36.89
C LEU A 588 -4.50 24.20 -35.38
N LEU A 589 -5.69 24.07 -34.87
CA LEU A 589 -5.95 24.31 -33.44
C LEU A 589 -5.78 23.01 -32.62
N VAL A 590 -4.91 23.04 -31.63
CA VAL A 590 -4.77 21.94 -30.68
C VAL A 590 -5.75 22.18 -29.52
N GLN A 591 -6.74 21.33 -29.45
CA GLN A 591 -7.66 21.30 -28.31
C GLN A 591 -7.05 20.41 -27.23
N ALA A 592 -6.59 21.01 -26.14
CA ALA A 592 -6.03 20.26 -25.03
C ALA A 592 -7.16 19.44 -24.36
N ASP A 593 -7.13 18.14 -24.52
CA ASP A 593 -7.78 17.25 -23.54
C ASP A 593 -6.97 17.38 -22.26
N HIS A 594 -7.46 18.13 -21.30
CA HIS A 594 -6.93 18.06 -19.95
C HIS A 594 -7.21 16.64 -19.42
N GLN A 595 -6.19 15.79 -19.43
CA GLN A 595 -6.21 14.47 -18.76
C GLN A 595 -6.31 14.63 -17.23
N GLY A 596 -7.17 15.53 -16.78
CA GLY A 596 -7.45 15.86 -15.38
C GLY A 596 -8.93 15.81 -15.05
N GLU A 597 -9.78 15.48 -16.01
CA GLU A 597 -11.25 15.49 -15.84
C GLU A 597 -11.85 14.21 -15.20
N GLU A 598 -11.05 13.38 -14.58
CA GLU A 598 -11.61 12.31 -13.71
C GLU A 598 -12.18 12.84 -12.38
N LEU A 599 -12.06 14.14 -12.10
CA LEU A 599 -12.73 14.80 -10.98
C LEU A 599 -13.75 15.81 -11.50
N GLY A 600 -14.96 15.34 -11.76
CA GLY A 600 -16.11 16.07 -12.29
C GLY A 600 -16.65 17.20 -11.41
N LEU A 601 -15.80 18.11 -10.94
CA LEU A 601 -16.22 19.36 -10.31
C LEU A 601 -15.41 20.53 -10.91
N LEU A 602 -16.07 21.37 -11.72
CA LEU A 602 -15.56 22.62 -12.27
C LEU A 602 -14.58 22.48 -13.48
N GLY A 603 -14.89 21.64 -14.45
CA GLY A 603 -14.32 21.77 -15.78
C GLY A 603 -14.86 23.02 -16.47
N SER A 604 -14.09 24.11 -16.52
CA SER A 604 -14.34 25.17 -17.47
C SER A 604 -14.23 24.54 -18.86
N LYS A 605 -15.33 24.58 -19.63
CA LYS A 605 -15.29 24.25 -21.07
C LYS A 605 -14.49 25.37 -21.73
N ASP A 606 -13.19 25.20 -21.84
CA ASP A 606 -12.30 26.13 -22.57
C ASP A 606 -12.61 26.16 -24.09
N THR A 607 -13.59 25.38 -24.51
CA THR A 607 -13.98 25.24 -25.90
C THR A 607 -15.33 25.90 -26.12
N SER A 608 -15.41 26.80 -27.08
CA SER A 608 -16.69 27.40 -27.49
C SER A 608 -17.63 26.32 -28.06
N GLU A 609 -18.94 26.43 -27.81
CA GLU A 609 -19.92 25.51 -28.39
C GLU A 609 -19.87 25.47 -29.90
N TYR A 610 -19.48 26.56 -30.54
CA TYR A 610 -19.28 26.66 -31.98
C TYR A 610 -18.17 25.72 -32.45
N LEU A 611 -17.00 25.76 -31.79
CA LEU A 611 -15.87 24.90 -32.13
C LEU A 611 -16.18 23.42 -31.84
N ALA A 612 -16.88 23.12 -30.76
CA ALA A 612 -17.33 21.75 -30.48
C ALA A 612 -18.22 21.20 -31.59
N LYS A 613 -19.17 22.00 -32.09
CA LYS A 613 -20.01 21.61 -33.24
C LYS A 613 -19.22 21.42 -34.50
N GLN A 614 -18.17 22.23 -34.75
CA GLN A 614 -17.28 22.05 -35.89
C GLN A 614 -16.47 20.76 -35.81
N VAL A 615 -15.96 20.43 -34.61
CA VAL A 615 -15.26 19.18 -34.35
C VAL A 615 -16.17 17.99 -34.63
N ASP A 616 -17.38 17.98 -34.05
CA ASP A 616 -18.36 16.89 -34.26
C ASP A 616 -18.70 16.73 -35.74
N SER A 617 -18.91 17.85 -36.46
CA SER A 617 -19.21 17.84 -37.90
C SER A 617 -18.05 17.28 -38.71
N ALA A 618 -16.80 17.69 -38.39
CA ALA A 618 -15.60 17.19 -39.05
C ALA A 618 -15.37 15.69 -38.79
N MET A 619 -15.63 15.23 -37.58
CA MET A 619 -15.55 13.81 -37.25
C MET A 619 -16.57 12.99 -38.04
N GLN A 620 -17.82 13.45 -38.09
CA GLN A 620 -18.88 12.77 -38.86
C GLN A 620 -18.57 12.72 -40.34
N GLU A 621 -17.98 13.78 -40.91
CA GLU A 621 -17.60 13.85 -42.31
C GLU A 621 -16.54 12.81 -42.66
N ILE A 622 -15.46 12.73 -41.88
CA ILE A 622 -14.40 11.72 -42.08
C ILE A 622 -14.96 10.30 -41.96
N ILE A 623 -15.81 10.02 -40.95
CA ILE A 623 -16.39 8.69 -40.77
C ILE A 623 -17.29 8.34 -41.95
N LYS A 624 -18.15 9.28 -42.43
CA LYS A 624 -19.04 9.06 -43.58
C LYS A 624 -18.24 8.81 -44.86
N GLU A 625 -17.19 9.59 -45.08
CA GLU A 625 -16.30 9.40 -46.24
C GLU A 625 -15.67 8.01 -46.23
N ARG A 626 -15.10 7.59 -45.10
CA ARG A 626 -14.46 6.27 -44.98
C ARG A 626 -15.46 5.13 -45.07
N LEU A 627 -16.64 5.30 -44.49
CA LEU A 627 -17.73 4.30 -44.58
C LEU A 627 -18.17 4.11 -46.05
N ALA A 628 -18.34 5.22 -46.81
CA ALA A 628 -18.69 5.17 -48.22
C ALA A 628 -17.60 4.49 -49.05
N TYR A 629 -16.33 4.83 -48.82
CA TYR A 629 -15.17 4.23 -49.45
C TYR A 629 -15.10 2.71 -49.19
N THR A 630 -15.19 2.29 -47.92
CA THR A 630 -15.15 0.88 -47.52
C THR A 630 -16.33 0.10 -48.13
N ARG A 631 -17.52 0.69 -48.16
CA ARG A 631 -18.71 0.08 -48.76
C ARG A 631 -18.55 -0.14 -50.25
N ALA A 632 -17.98 0.83 -50.99
CA ALA A 632 -17.70 0.69 -52.41
C ALA A 632 -16.69 -0.43 -52.68
N MET A 633 -15.58 -0.45 -51.88
CA MET A 633 -14.52 -1.46 -51.98
C MET A 633 -15.06 -2.88 -51.77
N LEU A 634 -15.85 -3.10 -50.68
CA LEU A 634 -16.39 -4.43 -50.37
C LEU A 634 -17.47 -4.87 -51.36
N LYS A 635 -18.30 -3.94 -51.87
CA LYS A 635 -19.26 -4.27 -52.91
C LYS A 635 -18.62 -4.70 -54.23
N GLU A 636 -17.51 -4.08 -54.61
CA GLU A 636 -16.74 -4.49 -55.78
C GLU A 636 -16.05 -5.84 -55.63
N ASN A 637 -15.77 -6.24 -54.38
CA ASN A 637 -15.05 -7.48 -54.05
C ASN A 637 -15.91 -8.49 -53.30
N VAL A 638 -17.24 -8.50 -53.46
CA VAL A 638 -18.17 -9.39 -52.72
C VAL A 638 -17.82 -10.84 -52.90
N GLU A 639 -17.43 -11.27 -54.12
CA GLU A 639 -17.05 -12.65 -54.38
C GLU A 639 -15.83 -13.10 -53.52
N ARG A 640 -14.82 -12.24 -53.42
CA ARG A 640 -13.65 -12.47 -52.56
C ARG A 640 -14.04 -12.52 -51.09
N LEU A 641 -15.01 -11.69 -50.68
CA LEU A 641 -15.54 -11.72 -49.32
C LEU A 641 -16.22 -13.07 -48.98
N HIS A 642 -17.00 -13.61 -49.92
CA HIS A 642 -17.62 -14.92 -49.77
C HIS A 642 -16.57 -16.05 -49.68
N GLN A 643 -15.54 -16.01 -50.56
CA GLN A 643 -14.45 -17.00 -50.55
C GLN A 643 -13.70 -16.99 -49.24
N LEU A 644 -13.39 -15.82 -48.66
CA LEU A 644 -12.69 -15.69 -47.42
C LEU A 644 -13.54 -16.14 -46.24
N ALA A 645 -14.82 -15.75 -46.18
CA ALA A 645 -15.73 -16.19 -45.16
C ALA A 645 -15.95 -17.70 -45.18
N ALA A 646 -16.04 -18.33 -46.38
CA ALA A 646 -16.14 -19.76 -46.52
C ALA A 646 -14.87 -20.47 -45.99
N LEU A 647 -13.69 -19.94 -46.29
CA LEU A 647 -12.40 -20.43 -45.81
C LEU A 647 -12.32 -20.41 -44.26
N LEU A 648 -12.76 -19.30 -43.65
CA LEU A 648 -12.79 -19.16 -42.21
C LEU A 648 -13.79 -20.10 -41.53
N LEU A 649 -14.95 -20.37 -42.19
CA LEU A 649 -15.93 -21.33 -41.67
C LEU A 649 -15.41 -22.77 -41.72
N GLU A 650 -14.51 -23.10 -42.67
CA GLU A 650 -13.89 -24.40 -42.84
C GLU A 650 -12.72 -24.62 -41.87
N HIS A 651 -11.80 -23.66 -41.78
CA HIS A 651 -10.54 -23.81 -41.03
C HIS A 651 -10.49 -23.09 -39.69
N GLU A 652 -11.50 -22.27 -39.34
CA GLU A 652 -11.61 -21.47 -38.12
C GLU A 652 -10.48 -20.43 -37.89
N SER A 653 -9.27 -20.72 -38.32
CA SER A 653 -8.10 -19.83 -38.25
C SER A 653 -7.23 -20.02 -39.51
N VAL A 654 -6.95 -18.93 -40.20
CA VAL A 654 -6.26 -18.94 -41.49
C VAL A 654 -5.13 -17.91 -41.52
N ASP A 655 -3.96 -18.29 -42.03
CA ASP A 655 -2.81 -17.39 -42.19
C ASP A 655 -2.92 -16.52 -43.41
N ALA A 656 -2.31 -15.34 -43.37
CA ALA A 656 -2.37 -14.36 -44.43
C ALA A 656 -1.84 -14.88 -45.80
N GLU A 657 -0.87 -15.81 -45.77
CA GLU A 657 -0.30 -16.39 -46.99
C GLU A 657 -1.31 -17.32 -47.68
N GLU A 658 -2.01 -18.13 -46.93
CA GLU A 658 -3.08 -19.01 -47.41
C GLU A 658 -4.25 -18.19 -47.99
N ILE A 659 -4.64 -17.08 -47.26
CA ILE A 659 -5.68 -16.15 -47.73
C ILE A 659 -5.30 -15.52 -49.07
N ARG A 660 -4.07 -15.01 -49.21
CA ARG A 660 -3.60 -14.42 -50.48
C ARG A 660 -3.61 -15.43 -51.61
N ASN A 661 -3.12 -16.62 -51.39
CA ASN A 661 -3.09 -17.70 -52.41
C ASN A 661 -4.51 -18.05 -52.85
N ARG A 662 -5.47 -18.15 -51.91
CA ARG A 662 -6.87 -18.48 -52.22
C ARG A 662 -7.58 -17.38 -53.01
N LEU A 663 -7.33 -16.11 -52.66
CA LEU A 663 -7.93 -14.95 -53.31
C LEU A 663 -7.22 -14.51 -54.58
N GLY A 664 -6.11 -15.16 -54.98
CA GLY A 664 -5.33 -14.80 -56.15
C GLY A 664 -4.67 -13.42 -56.02
N LEU A 665 -4.32 -13.00 -54.81
CA LEU A 665 -3.65 -11.72 -54.56
C LEU A 665 -2.13 -11.92 -54.59
N ASN A 666 -1.43 -11.08 -55.36
CA ASN A 666 0.03 -11.12 -55.44
C ASN A 666 0.65 -10.90 -54.04
N PRO A 667 1.77 -11.57 -53.70
CA PRO A 667 2.48 -11.27 -52.47
C PRO A 667 2.89 -9.79 -52.47
N PRO A 668 2.95 -9.13 -51.30
CA PRO A 668 3.48 -7.78 -51.20
C PRO A 668 4.90 -7.76 -51.80
N PRO A 669 5.31 -6.70 -52.53
CA PRO A 669 6.66 -6.63 -53.04
C PRO A 669 7.67 -6.77 -51.90
N PRO A 670 8.71 -7.62 -52.04
CA PRO A 670 9.70 -7.77 -50.99
C PRO A 670 10.39 -6.43 -50.79
N ASP A 671 10.31 -5.91 -49.54
CA ASP A 671 11.04 -4.74 -49.03
C ASP A 671 11.22 -3.62 -50.08
N SER A 672 10.14 -3.01 -50.54
CA SER A 672 10.25 -1.71 -51.20
C SER A 672 10.76 -0.71 -50.15
N PRO A 673 11.95 -0.13 -50.31
CA PRO A 673 12.36 0.95 -49.42
C PRO A 673 11.27 2.01 -49.45
N PRO A 674 10.99 2.69 -48.30
CA PRO A 674 10.00 3.75 -48.29
C PRO A 674 10.28 4.70 -49.46
N PRO A 675 9.26 5.20 -50.14
CA PRO A 675 9.47 6.12 -51.25
C PRO A 675 10.44 7.20 -50.78
N ARG A 676 11.61 7.30 -51.41
CA ARG A 676 12.51 8.42 -51.16
C ARG A 676 11.65 9.65 -51.37
N VAL A 677 11.42 10.38 -50.30
CA VAL A 677 10.99 11.77 -50.41
C VAL A 677 12.09 12.39 -51.30
N GLU A 678 11.80 12.60 -52.58
CA GLU A 678 12.68 13.40 -53.41
C GLU A 678 12.94 14.65 -52.61
N SER A 679 14.19 14.83 -52.23
CA SER A 679 14.63 16.04 -51.55
C SER A 679 14.13 17.19 -52.47
N MET A 680 13.08 17.89 -52.01
CA MET A 680 12.78 19.19 -52.59
C MET A 680 14.11 19.93 -52.56
N GLU A 681 14.68 20.15 -53.70
CA GLU A 681 15.83 21.02 -53.85
C GLU A 681 15.46 22.30 -53.13
N THR A 682 16.14 22.56 -52.04
CA THR A 682 16.05 23.83 -51.33
C THR A 682 16.36 24.90 -52.39
N PRO A 683 15.44 25.82 -52.68
CA PRO A 683 15.75 26.92 -53.60
C PRO A 683 17.00 27.62 -53.03
N PRO A 684 17.94 28.04 -53.89
CA PRO A 684 19.17 28.68 -53.46
C PRO A 684 18.80 29.86 -52.57
N VAL A 685 19.31 29.88 -51.36
CA VAL A 685 19.20 31.02 -50.46
C VAL A 685 19.92 32.18 -51.12
N THR A 686 19.17 33.06 -51.77
CA THR A 686 19.70 34.35 -52.20
C THR A 686 20.02 35.13 -50.93
N ALA A 687 21.33 35.22 -50.67
CA ALA A 687 21.87 36.16 -49.70
C ALA A 687 21.53 37.56 -50.19
N ASP A 688 20.58 38.23 -49.54
CA ASP A 688 20.45 39.67 -49.42
C ASP A 688 19.12 40.01 -48.72
N VAL A 689 19.10 39.85 -47.41
CA VAL A 689 18.14 40.56 -46.55
C VAL A 689 18.98 41.43 -45.60
N PRO A 690 18.95 42.76 -45.73
CA PRO A 690 19.70 43.62 -44.82
C PRO A 690 19.15 43.51 -43.42
N PHE A 691 20.05 43.23 -42.47
CA PHE A 691 19.78 43.20 -41.04
C PHE A 691 19.39 44.60 -40.58
N VAL A 692 18.12 44.78 -40.20
CA VAL A 692 17.64 46.02 -39.54
C VAL A 692 17.80 45.83 -38.03
N PRO A 693 18.66 46.61 -37.34
CA PRO A 693 18.81 46.52 -35.93
C PRO A 693 17.57 47.07 -35.22
N VAL A 694 16.96 46.26 -34.36
CA VAL A 694 15.86 46.67 -33.45
C VAL A 694 16.42 47.65 -32.42
N ALA A 695 15.94 48.91 -32.49
CA ALA A 695 16.29 49.94 -31.53
C ALA A 695 15.76 49.59 -30.14
N SER A 696 16.67 49.52 -29.17
CA SER A 696 16.37 49.38 -27.76
C SER A 696 15.73 50.66 -27.19
N HIS A 697 14.43 50.65 -26.93
CA HIS A 697 13.78 51.68 -26.15
C HIS A 697 14.06 51.45 -24.64
N SER A 698 15.02 52.18 -24.12
CA SER A 698 15.15 52.45 -22.70
C SER A 698 14.08 53.49 -22.32
N LYS A 699 13.05 53.08 -21.56
CA LYS A 699 12.20 54.04 -20.84
C LYS A 699 12.75 54.20 -19.44
N GLN A 700 13.30 55.39 -19.16
CA GLN A 700 13.40 55.94 -17.82
C GLN A 700 11.98 56.19 -17.33
N ALA A 701 11.70 55.72 -16.13
CA ALA A 701 10.53 56.14 -15.36
C ALA A 701 10.98 56.91 -14.11
N GLN A 702 10.41 58.07 -13.95
CA GLN A 702 10.36 58.83 -12.71
C GLN A 702 9.46 58.14 -11.70
#